data_c6580dfc2a0b912738fdfdd46e9adb08
#
_entry.id   c6580dfc2a0b912738fdfdd46e9adb08
#
_cell.length_a   1.000
_cell.length_b   1.000
_cell.length_c   1.000
_cell.angle_alpha   90.00
_cell.angle_beta   90.00
_cell.angle_gamma   90.00
#
_symmetry.space_group_name_H-M   'P 1'
#
loop_
_entity.id
_entity.type
_entity.pdbx_description
1 polymer ?
#
loop_
_entity_poly.entity_id
_entity_poly.type
_entity_poly.pdbx_seq_one_letter_code
_entity_poly.pdbx_strand_id
1 'polypeptide(L)'
;MNAPQLAVAMLLASSFAVAQGQTAPVELPPVTVVGVSPLIGTGIDRNTVPAETQVLNSSDLRREGTPDLVRSLNQQVGGVAVDSASGNPFQPTFLYHGFAASPLQGTPQGLAVYVNGVRFNQPFGDTVDWDLIPDIAIDKINLTGSNPVFGLNALGGAVNVQLKNGFTWHGLEADLSGGSFGQVQGEFQYGREAGDTSTYVAANVLHQSGWRDLQSSNLQNMFGDIGWRSDRAELHLNLTAAHSVLNGPGTSPVELLAVDPAAQFTAPNQISNQYGAISLTGNLDVTDTTSLQALAYYRYFLQRVSNGNAPNDTPCDNGSGLLCSADGVFSTTLGGGFIPDFLHGGQYGQLDNQTTNTNAYGASAQVTNTDELFGLKNHFVAGTSFDGAQTMFSGTSLIGALTPLDRVFVGPGVVIDEPGTNTPVRVAIANATFGLYLADTLNLTPQLALTVSGRFNAAQVNLNDRNGGDLTGNHSYNHFNPAAGLTYQVAPWLTAYAGYAVANRAPTPAELSCAGPANSCSLANFFVGDPNLQQVVSHTVEAGIRGTFSPFTDGRLSYDLALFHSNLDNDIAFINSVTQGRAFFANIGQTRRQGIDADVQLKTARWLVTVAYSFIDATYQSGFVEASGNNPAADAAGNITVQPGDRLPGIARHQLKVGANYKVTDKWTVGATAIAASGAYLFGDDANLTPRLPAWFTLDLYTSYQLTDHVQLFAWAQNITNTRYYTFGTFSPTSSVFLAQAPGASNPRSYSPAAPAAGFGGVRFTF
;
A
#
# COMPACT_ATOMS: atom_id res chain seq x y z
N MET A 1 8.84 -38.75 16.80
CA MET A 1 8.29 -38.80 18.17
C MET A 1 7.32 -37.66 18.32
N ASN A 2 6.06 -38.01 18.32
CA ASN A 2 4.84 -37.36 18.81
C ASN A 2 4.71 -35.84 18.94
N ALA A 3 3.89 -35.27 18.08
CA ALA A 3 3.22 -33.98 18.25
C ALA A 3 2.09 -34.10 19.29
N PRO A 4 1.77 -33.09 20.08
CA PRO A 4 0.50 -33.00 20.78
C PRO A 4 -0.51 -32.17 19.96
N GLN A 5 -1.66 -32.77 19.76
CA GLN A 5 -2.90 -32.18 19.24
C GLN A 5 -3.44 -31.16 20.24
N LEU A 6 -3.74 -29.96 19.79
CA LEU A 6 -4.58 -29.02 20.52
C LEU A 6 -6.04 -29.21 20.02
N ALA A 7 -6.83 -29.92 20.80
CA ALA A 7 -8.28 -29.95 20.68
C ALA A 7 -8.85 -28.73 21.40
N VAL A 8 -9.48 -27.80 20.68
CA VAL A 8 -10.35 -26.78 21.26
C VAL A 8 -11.77 -27.40 21.32
N ALA A 9 -12.19 -27.69 22.53
CA ALA A 9 -13.48 -28.25 22.83
C ALA A 9 -14.62 -27.25 22.63
N MET A 10 -15.59 -27.58 21.77
CA MET A 10 -16.94 -27.02 21.83
C MET A 10 -17.66 -27.59 23.06
N LEU A 11 -18.05 -26.68 23.95
CA LEU A 11 -19.06 -26.98 25.00
C LEU A 11 -19.77 -25.69 25.33
N LEU A 12 -21.03 -25.59 24.90
CA LEU A 12 -22.11 -24.88 25.61
C LEU A 12 -23.44 -25.13 24.88
N ALA A 13 -24.06 -26.27 25.21
CA ALA A 13 -25.48 -26.44 25.07
C ALA A 13 -26.08 -26.44 26.47
N SER A 14 -26.69 -25.36 26.88
CA SER A 14 -27.55 -25.29 28.05
C SER A 14 -28.84 -24.58 27.66
N SER A 15 -29.92 -25.32 27.88
CA SER A 15 -31.32 -25.00 27.69
C SER A 15 -31.75 -23.69 28.32
N PHE A 16 -32.31 -22.78 27.53
CA PHE A 16 -32.97 -21.55 27.99
C PHE A 16 -34.50 -21.76 28.01
N ALA A 17 -35.08 -21.57 29.20
CA ALA A 17 -36.51 -21.43 29.39
C ALA A 17 -36.97 -20.05 28.87
N VAL A 18 -38.00 -20.04 28.06
CA VAL A 18 -38.60 -18.83 27.49
C VAL A 18 -39.42 -18.12 28.58
N ALA A 19 -38.93 -16.96 29.03
CA ALA A 19 -39.76 -15.99 29.76
C ALA A 19 -40.29 -14.96 28.73
N GLN A 20 -41.60 -14.92 28.51
CA GLN A 20 -42.26 -13.85 27.76
C GLN A 20 -42.20 -12.54 28.56
N GLY A 21 -41.33 -11.62 28.15
CA GLY A 21 -41.20 -10.26 28.64
C GLY A 21 -41.44 -9.26 27.50
N GLN A 22 -42.11 -8.19 27.80
CA GLN A 22 -42.53 -7.09 26.93
C GLN A 22 -41.45 -6.69 25.91
N THR A 23 -41.86 -6.56 24.64
CA THR A 23 -41.03 -6.09 23.53
C THR A 23 -40.58 -4.66 23.78
N ALA A 24 -39.31 -4.49 24.18
CA ALA A 24 -38.62 -3.23 24.02
C ALA A 24 -38.59 -2.85 22.51
N PRO A 25 -38.61 -1.57 22.15
CA PRO A 25 -38.47 -1.17 20.75
C PRO A 25 -37.20 -1.82 20.16
N VAL A 26 -37.37 -2.55 19.09
CA VAL A 26 -36.26 -3.14 18.34
C VAL A 26 -35.50 -1.98 17.72
N GLU A 27 -34.40 -1.56 18.34
CA GLU A 27 -33.42 -0.72 17.63
C GLU A 27 -32.86 -1.57 16.49
N LEU A 28 -33.20 -1.18 15.28
CA LEU A 28 -32.60 -1.78 14.07
C LEU A 28 -31.09 -1.54 14.15
N PRO A 29 -30.26 -2.55 13.86
CA PRO A 29 -28.82 -2.35 13.82
C PRO A 29 -28.49 -1.26 12.79
N PRO A 30 -27.56 -0.33 13.10
CA PRO A 30 -27.16 0.70 12.15
C PRO A 30 -26.63 0.02 10.89
N VAL A 31 -27.20 0.40 9.75
CA VAL A 31 -26.80 -0.11 8.43
C VAL A 31 -25.45 0.52 8.07
N THR A 32 -24.45 -0.30 7.78
CA THR A 32 -23.16 0.18 7.27
C THR A 32 -23.27 0.30 5.75
N VAL A 33 -23.23 1.52 5.25
CA VAL A 33 -23.27 1.82 3.81
C VAL A 33 -21.87 1.89 3.24
N VAL A 34 -21.65 1.19 2.13
CA VAL A 34 -20.37 1.14 1.40
C VAL A 34 -20.55 1.57 -0.05
N GLY A 35 -19.51 2.21 -0.60
CA GLY A 35 -19.48 2.57 -2.01
C GLY A 35 -19.24 1.34 -2.89
N VAL A 36 -19.97 1.22 -3.99
CA VAL A 36 -19.82 0.13 -4.97
C VAL A 36 -18.96 0.54 -6.17
N SER A 37 -18.52 1.79 -6.21
CA SER A 37 -17.71 2.38 -7.27
C SER A 37 -16.76 3.42 -6.66
N PRO A 38 -15.73 3.89 -7.42
CA PRO A 38 -14.86 4.98 -6.97
C PRO A 38 -15.60 6.29 -6.69
N LEU A 39 -16.64 6.60 -7.46
CA LEU A 39 -17.43 7.81 -7.27
C LEU A 39 -18.31 7.72 -6.01
N ILE A 40 -18.37 8.81 -5.28
CA ILE A 40 -19.21 8.94 -4.08
C ILE A 40 -20.64 9.03 -4.56
N GLY A 41 -21.40 7.98 -4.34
CA GLY A 41 -22.83 7.88 -4.62
C GLY A 41 -23.61 7.45 -3.39
N THR A 42 -24.86 7.06 -3.57
CA THR A 42 -25.76 6.65 -2.47
C THR A 42 -25.26 5.42 -1.71
N GLY A 43 -24.34 4.63 -2.30
CA GLY A 43 -23.84 3.38 -1.69
C GLY A 43 -24.93 2.33 -1.45
N ILE A 44 -24.54 1.15 -1.00
CA ILE A 44 -25.46 0.07 -0.64
C ILE A 44 -25.18 -0.46 0.76
N ASP A 45 -26.12 -1.18 1.34
CA ASP A 45 -25.90 -1.91 2.58
C ASP A 45 -24.75 -2.91 2.39
N ARG A 46 -23.74 -2.85 3.26
CA ARG A 46 -22.62 -3.81 3.29
C ARG A 46 -23.08 -5.27 3.23
N ASN A 47 -24.23 -5.58 3.83
CA ASN A 47 -24.78 -6.94 3.83
C ASN A 47 -25.24 -7.42 2.46
N THR A 48 -25.44 -6.52 1.49
CA THR A 48 -25.78 -6.87 0.10
C THR A 48 -24.56 -6.90 -0.83
N VAL A 49 -23.35 -6.67 -0.32
CA VAL A 49 -22.09 -6.77 -1.09
C VAL A 49 -21.56 -8.20 -1.04
N PRO A 50 -21.42 -8.92 -2.18
CA PRO A 50 -20.95 -10.30 -2.21
C PRO A 50 -19.41 -10.42 -2.22
N ALA A 51 -18.72 -9.57 -1.47
CA ALA A 51 -17.27 -9.55 -1.30
C ALA A 51 -16.91 -9.11 0.11
N GLU A 52 -15.71 -9.45 0.57
CA GLU A 52 -15.21 -8.92 1.83
C GLU A 52 -15.12 -7.38 1.74
N THR A 53 -15.57 -6.71 2.79
CA THR A 53 -15.59 -5.25 2.84
C THR A 53 -15.40 -4.78 4.27
N GLN A 54 -14.37 -4.00 4.51
CA GLN A 54 -14.04 -3.40 5.79
C GLN A 54 -14.20 -1.88 5.73
N VAL A 55 -14.70 -1.30 6.82
CA VAL A 55 -14.93 0.14 6.94
C VAL A 55 -14.31 0.64 8.23
N LEU A 56 -13.40 1.61 8.13
CA LEU A 56 -12.87 2.36 9.25
C LEU A 56 -13.33 3.82 9.15
N ASN A 57 -13.80 4.37 10.27
CA ASN A 57 -14.19 5.77 10.36
C ASN A 57 -13.07 6.61 11.00
N SER A 58 -13.17 7.92 10.95
CA SER A 58 -12.19 8.83 11.56
C SER A 58 -11.94 8.56 13.05
N SER A 59 -12.97 8.09 13.80
CA SER A 59 -12.81 7.69 15.20
C SER A 59 -11.93 6.43 15.38
N ASP A 60 -11.90 5.54 14.40
CA ASP A 60 -11.05 4.34 14.44
C ASP A 60 -9.59 4.71 14.18
N LEU A 61 -9.32 5.68 13.29
CA LEU A 61 -7.98 6.18 13.00
C LEU A 61 -7.35 6.92 14.20
N ARG A 62 -8.19 7.56 15.03
CA ARG A 62 -7.76 8.38 16.20
C ARG A 62 -7.65 7.60 17.48
N ARG A 63 -8.04 6.34 17.48
CA ARG A 63 -8.15 5.52 18.69
C ARG A 63 -6.84 5.44 19.45
N GLU A 64 -5.72 5.39 18.77
CA GLU A 64 -4.39 5.16 19.33
C GLU A 64 -3.44 6.37 19.25
N GLY A 65 -4.00 7.59 19.23
CA GLY A 65 -3.22 8.83 19.20
C GLY A 65 -3.55 9.71 17.99
N THR A 66 -2.54 10.12 17.23
CA THR A 66 -2.73 10.83 15.97
C THR A 66 -3.25 9.90 14.89
N PRO A 67 -4.13 10.39 13.99
CA PRO A 67 -4.63 9.58 12.88
C PRO A 67 -3.49 9.11 11.96
N ASP A 68 -3.58 7.87 11.51
CA ASP A 68 -2.65 7.25 10.57
C ASP A 68 -3.40 6.13 9.84
N LEU A 69 -3.58 6.29 8.53
CA LEU A 69 -4.35 5.39 7.68
C LEU A 69 -3.76 3.98 7.67
N VAL A 70 -2.47 3.87 7.33
CA VAL A 70 -1.82 2.56 7.12
C VAL A 70 -1.68 1.79 8.43
N ARG A 71 -1.28 2.48 9.51
CA ARG A 71 -1.21 1.89 10.84
C ARG A 71 -2.57 1.39 11.31
N SER A 72 -3.62 2.20 11.15
CA SER A 72 -4.98 1.82 11.60
C SER A 72 -5.51 0.60 10.85
N LEU A 73 -5.32 0.53 9.53
CA LEU A 73 -5.66 -0.66 8.76
C LEU A 73 -4.83 -1.87 9.19
N ASN A 74 -3.52 -1.68 9.37
CA ASN A 74 -2.63 -2.77 9.80
C ASN A 74 -2.96 -3.31 11.20
N GLN A 75 -3.46 -2.49 12.09
CA GLN A 75 -3.79 -2.92 13.48
C GLN A 75 -5.19 -3.53 13.61
N GLN A 76 -6.12 -3.20 12.73
CA GLN A 76 -7.54 -3.46 12.94
C GLN A 76 -8.18 -4.41 11.92
N VAL A 77 -7.56 -4.63 10.75
CA VAL A 77 -8.17 -5.38 9.64
C VAL A 77 -7.40 -6.67 9.36
N GLY A 78 -8.13 -7.78 9.21
CA GLY A 78 -7.58 -9.05 8.72
C GLY A 78 -7.07 -8.92 7.29
N GLY A 79 -6.19 -9.81 6.85
CA GLY A 79 -5.61 -9.79 5.50
C GLY A 79 -4.62 -8.65 5.22
N VAL A 80 -4.60 -7.60 6.07
CA VAL A 80 -3.70 -6.46 5.92
C VAL A 80 -2.36 -6.73 6.61
N ALA A 81 -1.28 -6.43 5.94
CA ALA A 81 0.09 -6.43 6.46
C ALA A 81 0.84 -5.19 5.98
N VAL A 82 1.96 -4.90 6.62
CA VAL A 82 2.85 -3.80 6.23
C VAL A 82 4.28 -4.30 6.21
N ASP A 83 5.01 -4.00 5.16
CA ASP A 83 6.45 -4.15 5.14
C ASP A 83 7.17 -2.79 5.01
N SER A 84 8.45 -2.76 5.32
CA SER A 84 9.27 -1.56 5.31
C SER A 84 10.54 -1.76 4.49
N ALA A 85 10.37 -1.96 3.18
CA ALA A 85 11.51 -2.10 2.26
C ALA A 85 12.39 -0.83 2.24
N SER A 86 11.78 0.35 2.25
CA SER A 86 12.50 1.64 2.31
C SER A 86 13.19 1.89 3.66
N GLY A 87 12.74 1.23 4.73
CA GLY A 87 13.15 1.52 6.10
C GLY A 87 12.63 2.84 6.65
N ASN A 88 11.76 3.57 5.93
CA ASN A 88 11.12 4.79 6.42
C ASN A 88 9.66 4.50 6.85
N PRO A 89 9.23 4.91 8.07
CA PRO A 89 7.91 4.59 8.59
C PRO A 89 6.74 5.25 7.82
N PHE A 90 7.00 6.32 7.07
CA PHE A 90 6.00 7.04 6.28
C PHE A 90 5.91 6.57 4.83
N GLN A 91 6.74 5.57 4.45
CA GLN A 91 6.72 4.94 3.13
C GLN A 91 6.60 3.41 3.23
N PRO A 92 5.61 2.90 3.95
CA PRO A 92 5.38 1.47 4.03
C PRO A 92 4.81 0.93 2.73
N THR A 93 5.12 -0.32 2.41
CA THR A 93 4.33 -1.13 1.48
C THR A 93 3.11 -1.67 2.22
N PHE A 94 1.94 -1.27 1.79
CA PHE A 94 0.67 -1.81 2.27
C PHE A 94 0.34 -3.08 1.50
N LEU A 95 0.04 -4.15 2.20
CA LEU A 95 -0.34 -5.45 1.63
C LEU A 95 -1.77 -5.80 2.06
N TYR A 96 -2.59 -6.25 1.11
CA TYR A 96 -3.88 -6.87 1.38
C TYR A 96 -3.97 -8.18 0.62
N HIS A 97 -4.17 -9.30 1.33
CA HIS A 97 -4.10 -10.66 0.77
C HIS A 97 -2.80 -10.97 0.01
N GLY A 98 -1.71 -10.28 0.33
CA GLY A 98 -0.44 -10.38 -0.38
C GLY A 98 -0.38 -9.58 -1.70
N PHE A 99 -1.38 -8.75 -2.00
CA PHE A 99 -1.32 -7.74 -3.06
C PHE A 99 -0.80 -6.42 -2.50
N ALA A 100 0.10 -5.78 -3.22
CA ALA A 100 0.78 -4.58 -2.75
C ALA A 100 0.13 -3.28 -3.25
N ALA A 101 0.19 -2.25 -2.40
CA ALA A 101 0.15 -0.84 -2.74
C ALA A 101 1.38 -0.18 -2.10
N SER A 102 2.43 0.00 -2.88
CA SER A 102 3.76 0.43 -2.43
C SER A 102 4.13 1.77 -3.02
N PRO A 103 4.84 2.65 -2.28
CA PRO A 103 5.45 3.85 -2.83
C PRO A 103 6.72 3.56 -3.64
N LEU A 104 7.25 2.34 -3.56
CA LEU A 104 8.49 1.97 -4.22
C LEU A 104 8.24 1.48 -5.65
N GLN A 105 8.93 2.08 -6.60
CA GLN A 105 8.97 1.60 -7.98
C GLN A 105 9.66 0.23 -8.01
N GLY A 106 9.20 -0.63 -8.91
CA GLY A 106 9.69 -2.01 -8.99
C GLY A 106 8.93 -3.03 -8.15
N THR A 107 8.10 -2.61 -7.20
CA THR A 107 7.18 -3.50 -6.50
C THR A 107 5.95 -3.73 -7.38
N PRO A 108 5.61 -5.00 -7.74
CA PRO A 108 4.38 -5.28 -8.48
C PRO A 108 3.14 -4.85 -7.69
N GLN A 109 2.41 -3.88 -8.24
CA GLN A 109 1.22 -3.31 -7.60
C GLN A 109 0.01 -4.19 -7.86
N GLY A 110 -0.94 -4.27 -6.91
CA GLY A 110 -2.13 -5.13 -7.04
C GLY A 110 -3.40 -4.56 -6.40
N LEU A 111 -3.35 -3.30 -5.93
CA LEU A 111 -4.47 -2.62 -5.29
C LEU A 111 -4.75 -1.27 -5.95
N ALA A 112 -6.02 -1.01 -6.22
CA ALA A 112 -6.48 0.30 -6.67
C ALA A 112 -6.75 1.20 -5.46
N VAL A 113 -6.21 2.42 -5.46
CA VAL A 113 -6.39 3.39 -4.37
C VAL A 113 -7.06 4.65 -4.90
N TYR A 114 -8.09 5.10 -4.21
CA TYR A 114 -8.86 6.31 -4.53
C TYR A 114 -8.94 7.23 -3.32
N VAL A 115 -8.86 8.54 -3.56
CA VAL A 115 -9.09 9.59 -2.57
C VAL A 115 -10.16 10.53 -3.12
N ASN A 116 -11.31 10.63 -2.47
CA ASN A 116 -12.50 11.36 -2.96
C ASN A 116 -12.86 11.03 -4.42
N GLY A 117 -12.78 9.75 -4.79
CA GLY A 117 -13.07 9.28 -6.15
C GLY A 117 -11.95 9.49 -7.18
N VAL A 118 -10.93 10.28 -6.88
CA VAL A 118 -9.75 10.47 -7.73
C VAL A 118 -8.82 9.28 -7.58
N ARG A 119 -8.41 8.66 -8.70
CA ARG A 119 -7.40 7.59 -8.65
C ARG A 119 -6.09 8.14 -8.09
N PHE A 120 -5.57 7.52 -7.03
CA PHE A 120 -4.40 8.00 -6.31
C PHE A 120 -3.10 7.33 -6.78
N ASN A 121 -3.16 6.10 -7.30
CA ASN A 121 -1.99 5.42 -7.88
C ASN A 121 -1.28 6.33 -8.90
N GLN A 122 0.06 6.39 -8.83
CA GLN A 122 0.87 7.23 -9.72
C GLN A 122 1.01 6.62 -11.11
N PRO A 123 0.83 7.37 -12.19
CA PRO A 123 0.74 6.82 -13.54
C PRO A 123 2.01 6.14 -14.05
N PHE A 124 3.18 6.43 -13.50
CA PHE A 124 4.46 5.88 -13.97
C PHE A 124 4.67 4.43 -13.53
N GLY A 125 4.55 4.13 -12.23
CA GLY A 125 4.79 2.81 -11.67
C GLY A 125 3.58 2.22 -10.94
N ASP A 126 2.41 2.85 -11.07
CA ASP A 126 1.18 2.54 -10.32
C ASP A 126 1.38 2.58 -8.79
N THR A 127 2.43 3.27 -8.32
CA THR A 127 2.82 3.39 -6.91
C THR A 127 1.83 4.21 -6.10
N VAL A 128 1.83 4.00 -4.78
CA VAL A 128 0.97 4.71 -3.83
C VAL A 128 1.81 5.38 -2.75
N ASP A 129 1.89 6.69 -2.79
CA ASP A 129 2.65 7.51 -1.84
C ASP A 129 1.75 7.91 -0.66
N TRP A 130 1.69 7.05 0.36
CA TRP A 130 0.80 7.20 1.52
C TRP A 130 1.07 8.48 2.32
N ASP A 131 2.31 8.96 2.33
CA ASP A 131 2.77 10.20 2.95
C ASP A 131 2.11 11.48 2.40
N LEU A 132 1.44 11.39 1.23
CA LEU A 132 0.77 12.51 0.58
C LEU A 132 -0.72 12.64 0.94
N ILE A 133 -1.29 11.66 1.67
CA ILE A 133 -2.69 11.69 2.11
C ILE A 133 -2.77 12.42 3.46
N PRO A 134 -3.64 13.44 3.60
CA PRO A 134 -3.80 14.16 4.87
C PRO A 134 -4.67 13.34 5.86
N ASP A 135 -4.06 12.51 6.70
CA ASP A 135 -4.75 11.56 7.59
C ASP A 135 -5.80 12.21 8.50
N ILE A 136 -5.54 13.43 9.01
CA ILE A 136 -6.50 14.16 9.85
C ILE A 136 -7.80 14.50 9.10
N ALA A 137 -7.72 14.65 7.77
CA ALA A 137 -8.87 14.94 6.94
C ALA A 137 -9.71 13.69 6.59
N ILE A 138 -9.26 12.49 6.91
CA ILE A 138 -9.99 11.27 6.58
C ILE A 138 -11.28 11.17 7.41
N ASP A 139 -12.40 11.02 6.71
CA ASP A 139 -13.71 10.72 7.28
C ASP A 139 -13.92 9.22 7.39
N LYS A 140 -13.68 8.51 6.27
CA LYS A 140 -13.92 7.07 6.16
C LYS A 140 -12.98 6.41 5.16
N ILE A 141 -12.60 5.17 5.46
CA ILE A 141 -11.86 4.29 4.57
C ILE A 141 -12.73 3.06 4.31
N ASN A 142 -12.91 2.71 3.03
CA ASN A 142 -13.49 1.44 2.62
C ASN A 142 -12.38 0.60 1.96
N LEU A 143 -12.12 -0.57 2.52
CA LEU A 143 -11.28 -1.60 1.91
C LEU A 143 -12.21 -2.70 1.41
N THR A 144 -12.16 -2.99 0.12
CA THR A 144 -13.06 -3.97 -0.54
C THR A 144 -12.21 -4.99 -1.28
N GLY A 145 -12.56 -6.26 -1.19
CA GLY A 145 -11.97 -7.35 -1.97
C GLY A 145 -12.10 -7.13 -3.49
N SER A 146 -11.70 -8.09 -4.28
CA SER A 146 -11.65 -7.96 -5.74
C SER A 146 -13.01 -7.54 -6.33
N ASN A 147 -13.05 -6.34 -6.91
CA ASN A 147 -14.23 -5.78 -7.55
C ASN A 147 -13.83 -4.99 -8.80
N PRO A 148 -14.17 -5.48 -10.02
CA PRO A 148 -13.75 -4.84 -11.27
C PRO A 148 -14.26 -3.41 -11.46
N VAL A 149 -15.35 -3.02 -10.82
CA VAL A 149 -15.91 -1.66 -10.94
C VAL A 149 -14.89 -0.59 -10.53
N PHE A 150 -13.96 -0.92 -9.61
CA PHE A 150 -12.87 -0.02 -9.20
C PHE A 150 -11.76 0.15 -10.25
N GLY A 151 -11.82 -0.55 -11.37
CA GLY A 151 -10.97 -0.30 -12.53
C GLY A 151 -9.66 -1.10 -12.54
N LEU A 152 -8.66 -0.55 -13.24
CA LEU A 152 -7.35 -1.19 -13.38
C LEU A 152 -6.66 -1.37 -12.02
N ASN A 153 -5.93 -2.49 -11.92
CA ASN A 153 -5.14 -2.85 -10.75
C ASN A 153 -5.93 -3.12 -9.46
N ALA A 154 -7.22 -3.41 -9.55
CA ALA A 154 -8.01 -3.92 -8.43
C ALA A 154 -7.91 -5.46 -8.35
N LEU A 155 -6.69 -6.03 -8.53
CA LEU A 155 -6.46 -7.48 -8.56
C LEU A 155 -6.82 -8.12 -7.21
N GLY A 156 -6.32 -7.56 -6.12
CA GLY A 156 -6.62 -7.97 -4.74
C GLY A 156 -7.73 -7.16 -4.11
N GLY A 157 -8.09 -6.01 -4.69
CA GLY A 157 -9.12 -5.14 -4.15
C GLY A 157 -8.84 -3.65 -4.32
N ALA A 158 -9.60 -2.85 -3.58
CA ALA A 158 -9.50 -1.39 -3.64
C ALA A 158 -9.56 -0.76 -2.24
N VAL A 159 -8.77 0.30 -2.06
CA VAL A 159 -8.83 1.21 -0.91
C VAL A 159 -9.47 2.52 -1.36
N ASN A 160 -10.64 2.84 -0.84
CA ASN A 160 -11.34 4.08 -1.14
C ASN A 160 -11.37 4.97 0.10
N VAL A 161 -10.64 6.06 0.06
CA VAL A 161 -10.51 7.05 1.13
C VAL A 161 -11.47 8.20 0.85
N GLN A 162 -12.37 8.47 1.78
CA GLN A 162 -13.25 9.64 1.75
C GLN A 162 -12.73 10.67 2.76
N LEU A 163 -12.55 11.89 2.30
CA LEU A 163 -12.12 13.00 3.15
C LEU A 163 -13.34 13.77 3.67
N LYS A 164 -13.18 14.41 4.81
CA LYS A 164 -14.18 15.28 5.43
C LYS A 164 -14.45 16.49 4.57
N ASN A 165 -15.65 17.02 4.69
CA ASN A 165 -16.05 18.31 4.15
C ASN A 165 -16.79 19.12 5.21
N GLY A 166 -17.14 20.37 4.93
CA GLY A 166 -17.80 21.24 5.88
C GLY A 166 -19.29 20.90 6.14
N PHE A 167 -19.88 19.93 5.43
CA PHE A 167 -21.22 19.39 5.74
C PHE A 167 -21.14 18.16 6.66
N THR A 168 -20.02 17.43 6.65
CA THR A 168 -19.85 16.21 7.45
C THR A 168 -19.10 16.45 8.74
N TRP A 169 -18.29 17.52 8.81
CA TRP A 169 -17.50 17.84 9.99
C TRP A 169 -17.49 19.34 10.29
N HIS A 170 -17.76 19.72 11.55
CA HIS A 170 -17.86 21.09 12.01
C HIS A 170 -16.99 21.33 13.25
N GLY A 171 -16.55 22.56 13.42
CA GLY A 171 -15.77 22.99 14.57
C GLY A 171 -14.31 23.25 14.21
N LEU A 172 -13.50 23.43 15.24
CA LEU A 172 -12.07 23.62 15.17
C LEU A 172 -11.37 22.57 16.01
N GLU A 173 -10.35 21.92 15.46
CA GLU A 173 -9.50 21.01 16.22
C GLU A 173 -8.04 21.28 15.89
N ALA A 174 -7.19 21.21 16.91
CA ALA A 174 -5.75 21.30 16.79
C ALA A 174 -5.10 20.26 17.70
N ASP A 175 -4.21 19.44 17.12
CA ASP A 175 -3.43 18.43 17.82
C ASP A 175 -1.95 18.83 17.80
N LEU A 176 -1.29 18.72 18.95
CA LEU A 176 0.16 18.85 19.06
C LEU A 176 0.70 17.61 19.75
N SER A 177 1.67 16.94 19.14
CA SER A 177 2.27 15.72 19.67
C SER A 177 3.77 15.67 19.44
N GLY A 178 4.45 14.85 20.22
CA GLY A 178 5.88 14.60 20.07
C GLY A 178 6.33 13.39 20.90
N GLY A 179 7.58 13.00 20.73
CA GLY A 179 8.07 11.83 21.46
C GLY A 179 9.39 11.29 20.95
N SER A 180 9.54 9.99 21.01
CA SER A 180 10.72 9.25 20.60
C SER A 180 11.15 9.63 19.18
N PHE A 181 12.43 9.41 18.90
CA PHE A 181 13.05 9.65 17.59
C PHE A 181 13.01 11.11 17.12
N GLY A 182 12.88 12.06 18.07
CA GLY A 182 12.77 13.48 17.76
C GLY A 182 11.49 13.85 16.99
N GLN A 183 10.42 13.06 17.11
CA GLN A 183 9.17 13.37 16.45
C GLN A 183 8.48 14.57 17.08
N VAL A 184 8.06 15.49 16.22
CA VAL A 184 7.15 16.61 16.54
C VAL A 184 6.12 16.70 15.42
N GLN A 185 4.85 16.75 15.79
CA GLN A 185 3.74 16.83 14.84
C GLN A 185 2.72 17.86 15.29
N GLY A 186 2.25 18.67 14.36
CA GLY A 186 1.14 19.58 14.52
C GLY A 186 0.08 19.31 13.47
N GLU A 187 -1.17 19.14 13.91
CA GLU A 187 -2.32 18.93 13.05
C GLU A 187 -3.40 19.97 13.35
N PHE A 188 -4.10 20.37 12.32
CA PHE A 188 -5.18 21.36 12.42
C PHE A 188 -6.30 21.00 11.46
N GLN A 189 -7.56 21.17 11.91
CA GLN A 189 -8.72 21.13 11.02
C GLN A 189 -9.79 22.12 11.46
N TYR A 190 -10.47 22.69 10.49
CA TYR A 190 -11.59 23.58 10.66
C TYR A 190 -12.68 23.29 9.64
N GLY A 191 -13.93 23.15 10.10
CA GLY A 191 -15.08 22.94 9.26
C GLY A 191 -16.26 23.83 9.68
N ARG A 192 -16.99 24.31 8.69
CA ARG A 192 -18.17 25.16 8.91
C ARG A 192 -19.17 24.96 7.78
N GLU A 193 -20.44 24.87 8.18
CA GLU A 193 -21.60 25.02 7.29
C GLU A 193 -22.25 26.40 7.50
N ALA A 194 -22.68 27.04 6.41
CA ALA A 194 -23.36 28.32 6.42
C ALA A 194 -24.44 28.35 5.33
N GLY A 195 -25.66 27.99 5.68
CA GLY A 195 -26.77 27.80 4.72
C GLY A 195 -26.43 26.69 3.73
N ASP A 196 -26.49 27.02 2.43
CA ASP A 196 -26.25 26.05 1.35
C ASP A 196 -24.77 25.84 1.06
N THR A 197 -23.86 26.49 1.77
CA THR A 197 -22.40 26.40 1.54
C THR A 197 -21.66 25.81 2.73
N SER A 198 -20.58 25.14 2.44
CA SER A 198 -19.67 24.62 3.46
C SER A 198 -18.22 24.90 3.11
N THR A 199 -17.40 24.93 4.15
CA THR A 199 -15.93 25.05 3.99
C THR A 199 -15.27 24.13 4.99
N TYR A 200 -14.26 23.40 4.53
CA TYR A 200 -13.40 22.59 5.38
C TYR A 200 -11.94 22.81 4.99
N VAL A 201 -11.07 22.84 5.97
CA VAL A 201 -9.62 22.91 5.78
C VAL A 201 -8.92 22.04 6.83
N ALA A 202 -7.89 21.31 6.39
CA ALA A 202 -7.03 20.53 7.26
C ALA A 202 -5.57 20.70 6.86
N ALA A 203 -4.67 20.64 7.83
CA ALA A 203 -3.24 20.69 7.62
C ALA A 203 -2.52 19.78 8.62
N ASN A 204 -1.40 19.20 8.18
CA ASN A 204 -0.50 18.42 9.02
C ASN A 204 0.94 18.81 8.71
N VAL A 205 1.76 18.98 9.75
CA VAL A 205 3.21 19.17 9.65
C VAL A 205 3.88 18.22 10.62
N LEU A 206 4.78 17.39 10.12
CA LEU A 206 5.53 16.41 10.90
C LEU A 206 7.02 16.51 10.62
N HIS A 207 7.82 16.48 11.69
CA HIS A 207 9.26 16.24 11.64
C HIS A 207 9.60 15.05 12.51
N GLN A 208 10.49 14.17 12.03
CA GLN A 208 11.07 13.09 12.80
C GLN A 208 12.54 12.91 12.40
N SER A 209 13.44 12.82 13.38
CA SER A 209 14.87 12.52 13.12
C SER A 209 15.12 11.05 12.77
N GLY A 210 14.20 10.17 13.21
CA GLY A 210 14.32 8.72 13.03
C GLY A 210 15.13 8.03 14.12
N TRP A 211 15.06 6.70 14.16
CA TRP A 211 15.80 5.89 15.13
C TRP A 211 17.04 5.22 14.50
N ARG A 212 17.08 5.12 13.17
CA ARG A 212 18.23 4.64 12.43
C ARG A 212 19.10 5.82 11.99
N ASP A 213 20.36 5.51 11.69
CA ASP A 213 21.30 6.49 11.17
C ASP A 213 20.77 7.09 9.86
N LEU A 214 20.86 8.41 9.73
CA LEU A 214 20.41 9.19 8.58
C LEU A 214 18.93 8.96 8.17
N GLN A 215 18.09 8.53 9.10
CA GLN A 215 16.65 8.35 8.89
C GLN A 215 15.89 9.58 9.36
N SER A 216 15.71 10.57 8.53
CA SER A 216 14.86 11.71 8.87
C SER A 216 13.66 11.82 7.94
N SER A 217 12.58 12.42 8.45
CA SER A 217 11.34 12.60 7.72
C SER A 217 10.76 13.98 7.98
N ASN A 218 10.35 14.66 6.93
CA ASN A 218 9.61 15.90 6.98
C ASN A 218 8.39 15.79 6.07
N LEU A 219 7.20 15.97 6.64
CA LEU A 219 5.94 15.92 5.91
C LEU A 219 5.14 17.21 6.14
N GLN A 220 4.49 17.67 5.09
CA GLN A 220 3.59 18.82 5.10
C GLN A 220 2.43 18.50 4.17
N ASN A 221 1.21 18.40 4.73
CA ASN A 221 0.01 18.06 3.97
C ASN A 221 -1.05 19.12 4.25
N MET A 222 -1.79 19.48 3.23
CA MET A 222 -2.91 20.40 3.32
C MET A 222 -4.05 19.90 2.43
N PHE A 223 -5.28 20.00 2.94
CA PHE A 223 -6.50 19.72 2.21
C PHE A 223 -7.53 20.82 2.46
N GLY A 224 -8.26 21.19 1.43
CA GLY A 224 -9.37 22.13 1.51
C GLY A 224 -10.56 21.65 0.68
N ASP A 225 -11.77 21.87 1.18
CA ASP A 225 -13.03 21.61 0.50
C ASP A 225 -13.93 22.85 0.58
N ILE A 226 -14.53 23.21 -0.53
CA ILE A 226 -15.61 24.19 -0.62
C ILE A 226 -16.82 23.46 -1.20
N GLY A 227 -17.85 23.30 -0.38
CA GLY A 227 -19.08 22.63 -0.73
C GLY A 227 -20.23 23.60 -0.98
N TRP A 228 -21.09 23.24 -1.89
CA TRP A 228 -22.41 23.84 -2.10
C TRP A 228 -23.45 22.75 -2.31
N ARG A 229 -24.60 22.89 -1.63
CA ARG A 229 -25.72 21.96 -1.80
C ARG A 229 -27.04 22.70 -1.90
N SER A 230 -27.97 22.08 -2.62
CA SER A 230 -29.37 22.43 -2.69
C SER A 230 -30.23 21.19 -2.39
N ASP A 231 -31.54 21.29 -2.52
CA ASP A 231 -32.45 20.15 -2.31
C ASP A 231 -32.13 18.95 -3.21
N ARG A 232 -31.52 19.16 -4.39
CA ARG A 232 -31.25 18.12 -5.39
C ARG A 232 -29.84 18.06 -5.93
N ALA A 233 -28.97 18.95 -5.53
CA ALA A 233 -27.59 18.97 -6.04
C ALA A 233 -26.60 19.28 -4.94
N GLU A 234 -25.44 18.62 -5.00
CA GLU A 234 -24.30 18.86 -4.14
C GLU A 234 -23.03 18.95 -4.99
N LEU A 235 -22.21 19.97 -4.77
CA LEU A 235 -20.96 20.22 -5.48
C LEU A 235 -19.85 20.46 -4.47
N HIS A 236 -18.67 19.88 -4.74
CA HIS A 236 -17.46 20.07 -3.94
C HIS A 236 -16.26 20.42 -4.82
N LEU A 237 -15.57 21.48 -4.47
CA LEU A 237 -14.25 21.83 -4.99
C LEU A 237 -13.21 21.45 -3.97
N ASN A 238 -12.37 20.44 -4.29
CA ASN A 238 -11.30 19.98 -3.44
C ASN A 238 -9.94 20.51 -3.91
N LEU A 239 -9.10 20.88 -2.96
CA LEU A 239 -7.72 21.30 -3.16
C LEU A 239 -6.81 20.49 -2.24
N THR A 240 -5.77 19.86 -2.77
CA THR A 240 -4.77 19.12 -1.99
C THR A 240 -3.39 19.60 -2.34
N ALA A 241 -2.54 19.83 -1.34
CA ALA A 241 -1.12 20.09 -1.51
C ALA A 241 -0.33 19.28 -0.49
N ALA A 242 0.77 18.66 -0.93
CA ALA A 242 1.64 17.92 -0.03
C ALA A 242 3.10 18.05 -0.47
N HIS A 243 4.00 18.04 0.52
CA HIS A 243 5.43 17.98 0.34
C HIS A 243 6.05 17.06 1.39
N SER A 244 6.90 16.15 0.94
CA SER A 244 7.66 15.29 1.84
C SER A 244 9.13 15.21 1.43
N VAL A 245 10.00 15.04 2.43
CA VAL A 245 11.40 14.65 2.28
C VAL A 245 11.66 13.53 3.26
N LEU A 246 11.91 12.35 2.74
CA LEU A 246 11.96 11.11 3.50
C LEU A 246 13.29 10.42 3.23
N ASN A 247 14.04 10.12 4.29
CA ASN A 247 15.24 9.32 4.21
C ASN A 247 14.94 7.91 4.73
N GLY A 248 15.10 6.91 3.85
CA GLY A 248 14.82 5.52 4.14
C GLY A 248 16.10 4.70 4.11
N PRO A 249 16.67 4.31 5.26
CA PRO A 249 17.95 3.57 5.31
C PRO A 249 17.93 2.21 4.61
N GLY A 250 16.75 1.73 4.19
CA GLY A 250 16.60 0.45 3.51
C GLY A 250 17.02 -0.75 4.35
N THR A 251 17.43 -1.81 3.67
CA THR A 251 17.99 -3.00 4.31
C THR A 251 19.46 -2.80 4.64
N SER A 252 19.93 -3.50 5.67
CA SER A 252 21.34 -3.54 6.04
C SER A 252 21.81 -5.00 6.28
N PRO A 253 23.07 -5.33 5.97
CA PRO A 253 23.63 -6.66 6.20
C PRO A 253 23.45 -7.13 7.64
N VAL A 254 23.10 -8.40 7.82
CA VAL A 254 22.80 -8.97 9.15
C VAL A 254 23.97 -8.87 10.11
N GLU A 255 25.21 -8.93 9.62
CA GLU A 255 26.45 -8.81 10.42
C GLU A 255 26.62 -7.38 10.92
N LEU A 256 26.29 -6.38 10.11
CA LEU A 256 26.29 -4.98 10.51
C LEU A 256 25.19 -4.71 11.55
N LEU A 257 23.97 -5.20 11.32
CA LEU A 257 22.84 -5.07 12.26
C LEU A 257 23.07 -5.80 13.59
N ALA A 258 23.92 -6.84 13.63
CA ALA A 258 24.28 -7.53 14.86
C ALA A 258 25.17 -6.65 15.77
N VAL A 259 25.97 -5.77 15.19
CA VAL A 259 26.84 -4.82 15.91
C VAL A 259 26.09 -3.53 16.22
N ASP A 260 25.40 -2.98 15.22
CA ASP A 260 24.65 -1.75 15.32
C ASP A 260 23.29 -1.87 14.60
N PRO A 261 22.20 -2.07 15.36
CA PRO A 261 20.86 -2.17 14.76
C PRO A 261 20.37 -0.91 14.05
N ALA A 262 20.95 0.25 14.34
CA ALA A 262 20.60 1.51 13.71
C ALA A 262 21.33 1.75 12.39
N ALA A 263 22.42 1.04 12.13
CA ALA A 263 23.28 1.24 10.98
C ALA A 263 22.54 1.04 9.66
N GLN A 264 22.89 1.87 8.69
CA GLN A 264 22.49 1.72 7.29
C GLN A 264 23.59 1.05 6.47
N PHE A 265 23.27 0.46 5.31
CA PHE A 265 24.27 -0.14 4.44
C PHE A 265 25.04 0.91 3.65
N THR A 266 24.34 1.74 2.89
CA THR A 266 24.87 2.85 2.08
C THR A 266 23.96 4.05 2.17
N ALA A 267 24.44 5.26 1.83
CA ALA A 267 23.69 6.52 1.83
C ALA A 267 24.17 7.48 0.74
N PRO A 268 23.35 8.51 0.37
CA PRO A 268 22.01 8.80 0.89
C PRO A 268 20.96 7.84 0.38
N ASN A 269 19.79 7.79 1.04
CA ASN A 269 18.60 7.10 0.52
C ASN A 269 17.40 8.03 0.74
N GLN A 270 17.26 9.01 -0.13
CA GLN A 270 16.30 10.10 0.03
C GLN A 270 15.26 10.10 -1.08
N ILE A 271 14.00 10.23 -0.69
CA ILE A 271 12.88 10.50 -1.60
C ILE A 271 12.27 11.84 -1.21
N SER A 272 12.06 12.71 -2.19
CA SER A 272 11.36 13.98 -2.02
C SER A 272 10.19 14.04 -2.97
N ASN A 273 8.98 14.21 -2.41
CA ASN A 273 7.73 14.29 -3.14
C ASN A 273 7.16 15.72 -3.06
N GLN A 274 6.58 16.18 -4.17
CA GLN A 274 5.72 17.36 -4.24
C GLN A 274 4.44 16.95 -4.95
N TYR A 275 3.30 17.25 -4.35
CA TYR A 275 2.00 16.89 -4.87
C TYR A 275 1.04 18.08 -4.79
N GLY A 276 0.29 18.29 -5.85
CA GLY A 276 -0.80 19.27 -5.90
C GLY A 276 -1.97 18.70 -6.70
N ALA A 277 -3.18 18.85 -6.20
CA ALA A 277 -4.37 18.38 -6.89
C ALA A 277 -5.55 19.35 -6.70
N ILE A 278 -6.36 19.43 -7.74
CA ILE A 278 -7.66 20.08 -7.75
C ILE A 278 -8.69 19.10 -8.32
N SER A 279 -9.84 18.95 -7.66
CA SER A 279 -10.93 18.16 -8.19
C SER A 279 -12.28 18.84 -7.94
N LEU A 280 -13.19 18.64 -8.87
CA LEU A 280 -14.58 19.05 -8.78
C LEU A 280 -15.44 17.81 -8.81
N THR A 281 -16.22 17.58 -7.75
CA THR A 281 -17.19 16.50 -7.65
C THR A 281 -18.58 17.05 -7.57
N GLY A 282 -19.54 16.35 -8.16
CA GLY A 282 -20.95 16.74 -8.11
C GLY A 282 -21.86 15.53 -8.03
N ASN A 283 -22.97 15.70 -7.30
CA ASN A 283 -24.11 14.80 -7.29
C ASN A 283 -25.36 15.61 -7.65
N LEU A 284 -26.20 15.06 -8.52
CA LEU A 284 -27.48 15.64 -8.91
C LEU A 284 -28.58 14.59 -8.83
N ASP A 285 -29.54 14.78 -7.96
CA ASP A 285 -30.77 13.96 -7.89
C ASP A 285 -31.75 14.41 -8.98
N VAL A 286 -31.72 13.68 -10.10
CA VAL A 286 -32.57 13.93 -11.25
C VAL A 286 -34.04 13.63 -10.91
N THR A 287 -34.26 12.53 -10.18
CA THR A 287 -35.51 12.13 -9.56
C THR A 287 -35.23 11.67 -8.12
N ASP A 288 -36.27 11.27 -7.40
CA ASP A 288 -36.13 10.73 -6.04
C ASP A 288 -35.37 9.36 -6.01
N THR A 289 -35.25 8.71 -7.18
CA THR A 289 -34.66 7.39 -7.35
C THR A 289 -33.49 7.36 -8.32
N THR A 290 -33.24 8.45 -9.05
CA THR A 290 -32.16 8.55 -10.05
C THR A 290 -31.25 9.71 -9.72
N SER A 291 -29.97 9.43 -9.54
CA SER A 291 -28.92 10.44 -9.32
C SER A 291 -27.80 10.31 -10.36
N LEU A 292 -27.20 11.44 -10.68
CA LEU A 292 -26.04 11.57 -11.55
C LEU A 292 -24.86 12.05 -10.73
N GLN A 293 -23.75 11.31 -10.74
CA GLN A 293 -22.50 11.69 -10.12
C GLN A 293 -21.47 12.01 -11.21
N ALA A 294 -20.65 13.05 -10.98
CA ALA A 294 -19.56 13.41 -11.87
C ALA A 294 -18.35 13.87 -11.08
N LEU A 295 -17.16 13.61 -11.64
CA LEU A 295 -15.87 14.02 -11.13
C LEU A 295 -15.02 14.49 -12.29
N ALA A 296 -14.28 15.59 -12.09
CA ALA A 296 -13.16 15.98 -12.94
C ALA A 296 -11.99 16.41 -12.05
N TYR A 297 -10.76 16.09 -12.46
CA TYR A 297 -9.58 16.41 -11.67
C TYR A 297 -8.36 16.73 -12.53
N TYR A 298 -7.44 17.46 -11.93
CA TYR A 298 -6.06 17.62 -12.36
C TYR A 298 -5.14 17.43 -11.16
N ARG A 299 -4.00 16.74 -11.34
CA ARG A 299 -2.97 16.58 -10.33
C ARG A 299 -1.58 16.70 -10.92
N TYR A 300 -0.69 17.31 -10.15
CA TYR A 300 0.74 17.42 -10.40
C TYR A 300 1.50 16.59 -9.38
N PHE A 301 2.49 15.84 -9.82
CA PHE A 301 3.38 15.07 -8.97
C PHE A 301 4.81 15.19 -9.43
N LEU A 302 5.70 15.52 -8.50
CA LEU A 302 7.14 15.55 -8.72
C LEU A 302 7.84 14.76 -7.65
N GLN A 303 8.53 13.70 -8.03
CA GLN A 303 9.36 12.88 -7.15
C GLN A 303 10.82 13.01 -7.57
N ARG A 304 11.70 13.20 -6.59
CA ARG A 304 13.15 13.10 -6.75
C ARG A 304 13.67 12.05 -5.78
N VAL A 305 14.51 11.14 -6.31
CA VAL A 305 15.13 10.07 -5.56
C VAL A 305 16.64 10.20 -5.68
N SER A 306 17.36 10.02 -4.57
CA SER A 306 18.82 9.94 -4.54
C SER A 306 19.20 8.72 -3.68
N ASN A 307 19.76 7.69 -4.31
CA ASN A 307 20.17 6.45 -3.65
C ASN A 307 21.67 6.24 -3.79
N GLY A 308 22.36 6.17 -2.64
CA GLY A 308 23.74 5.71 -2.56
C GLY A 308 23.78 4.18 -2.47
N ASN A 309 24.52 3.56 -3.35
CA ASN A 309 24.60 2.10 -3.49
C ASN A 309 26.04 1.58 -3.43
N ALA A 310 26.17 0.26 -3.27
CA ALA A 310 27.41 -0.43 -3.57
C ALA A 310 27.84 -0.18 -5.02
N PRO A 311 29.13 -0.13 -5.34
CA PRO A 311 29.57 0.14 -6.69
C PRO A 311 29.24 -1.04 -7.63
N ASN A 312 28.76 -0.73 -8.83
CA ASN A 312 28.68 -1.69 -9.94
C ASN A 312 30.00 -1.71 -10.74
N ASP A 313 30.76 -0.63 -10.67
CA ASP A 313 32.04 -0.44 -11.35
C ASP A 313 33.18 -0.43 -10.34
N THR A 314 34.18 -1.22 -10.58
CA THR A 314 35.36 -1.41 -9.70
C THR A 314 36.64 -1.35 -10.53
N PRO A 315 37.83 -1.20 -9.91
CA PRO A 315 39.08 -1.31 -10.65
C PRO A 315 39.19 -2.63 -11.41
N CYS A 316 39.55 -2.53 -12.70
CA CYS A 316 39.68 -3.73 -13.54
C CYS A 316 40.84 -4.62 -13.09
N ASP A 317 40.64 -5.93 -13.01
CA ASP A 317 41.64 -6.92 -12.63
C ASP A 317 42.81 -7.06 -13.64
N ASN A 318 42.67 -6.48 -14.86
CA ASN A 318 43.65 -6.55 -15.91
C ASN A 318 44.86 -5.60 -15.82
N GLY A 319 44.91 -4.80 -14.73
CA GLY A 319 45.97 -3.84 -14.48
C GLY A 319 45.95 -2.61 -15.39
N SER A 320 44.87 -2.33 -16.08
CA SER A 320 44.74 -1.17 -16.98
C SER A 320 44.72 0.17 -16.25
N GLY A 321 44.45 0.19 -14.93
CA GLY A 321 44.23 1.40 -14.13
C GLY A 321 42.91 2.10 -14.49
N LEU A 322 41.95 1.35 -15.04
CA LEU A 322 40.61 1.81 -15.39
C LEU A 322 39.56 1.12 -14.51
N LEU A 323 38.32 1.64 -14.52
CA LEU A 323 37.16 0.99 -13.93
C LEU A 323 36.47 0.08 -14.96
N CYS A 324 35.95 -1.02 -14.45
CA CYS A 324 35.15 -2.01 -15.21
C CYS A 324 33.85 -2.30 -14.48
N SER A 325 32.80 -2.53 -15.25
CA SER A 325 31.57 -3.18 -14.77
C SER A 325 31.85 -4.67 -14.41
N ALA A 326 30.89 -5.31 -13.75
CA ALA A 326 31.02 -6.69 -13.27
C ALA A 326 31.26 -7.73 -14.40
N ASP A 327 30.87 -7.43 -15.63
CA ASP A 327 31.13 -8.24 -16.83
C ASP A 327 32.50 -7.95 -17.51
N GLY A 328 33.31 -7.08 -16.89
CA GLY A 328 34.66 -6.75 -17.36
C GLY A 328 34.73 -5.72 -18.49
N VAL A 329 33.61 -5.08 -18.81
CA VAL A 329 33.56 -3.99 -19.79
C VAL A 329 34.09 -2.71 -19.16
N PHE A 330 34.92 -1.95 -19.87
CA PHE A 330 35.41 -0.66 -19.37
C PHE A 330 34.28 0.35 -19.20
N SER A 331 34.22 0.94 -18.00
CA SER A 331 33.26 1.99 -17.68
C SER A 331 33.61 3.27 -18.43
N THR A 332 32.58 3.93 -18.99
CA THR A 332 32.75 5.14 -19.79
C THR A 332 32.01 6.34 -19.23
N THR A 333 32.51 7.53 -19.51
CA THR A 333 31.84 8.82 -19.25
C THR A 333 30.86 9.13 -20.37
N LEU A 334 29.97 10.12 -20.17
CA LEU A 334 29.08 10.66 -21.21
C LEU A 334 29.81 11.12 -22.51
N GLY A 335 31.09 11.42 -22.44
CA GLY A 335 31.92 11.75 -23.60
C GLY A 335 32.60 10.56 -24.27
N GLY A 336 32.31 9.33 -23.84
CA GLY A 336 32.89 8.10 -24.36
C GLY A 336 34.33 7.84 -23.91
N GLY A 337 34.87 8.64 -23.00
CA GLY A 337 36.18 8.42 -22.40
C GLY A 337 36.11 7.36 -21.28
N PHE A 338 37.13 6.48 -21.19
CA PHE A 338 37.20 5.51 -20.10
C PHE A 338 37.41 6.20 -18.74
N ILE A 339 36.81 5.63 -17.70
CA ILE A 339 36.93 6.13 -16.32
C ILE A 339 38.19 5.52 -15.67
N PRO A 340 39.18 6.33 -15.26
CA PRO A 340 40.36 5.82 -14.59
C PRO A 340 40.03 5.38 -13.14
N ASP A 341 40.86 4.49 -12.56
CA ASP A 341 40.87 4.22 -11.14
C ASP A 341 41.42 5.45 -10.40
N PHE A 342 40.51 6.39 -10.01
CA PHE A 342 40.87 7.66 -9.37
C PHE A 342 40.90 7.60 -7.83
N LEU A 343 40.43 6.51 -7.22
CA LEU A 343 40.49 6.36 -5.75
C LEU A 343 41.72 5.54 -5.29
N HIS A 344 42.43 4.88 -6.20
CA HIS A 344 43.67 4.16 -5.95
C HIS A 344 43.61 3.24 -4.68
N GLY A 345 42.58 2.40 -4.61
CA GLY A 345 42.30 1.49 -3.48
C GLY A 345 41.33 2.04 -2.45
N GLY A 346 40.76 3.22 -2.65
CA GLY A 346 39.63 3.72 -1.88
C GLY A 346 38.33 2.97 -2.19
N GLN A 347 37.36 3.08 -1.30
CA GLN A 347 36.05 2.44 -1.46
C GLN A 347 35.20 3.22 -2.47
N TYR A 348 34.93 2.61 -3.60
CA TYR A 348 33.95 3.12 -4.58
C TYR A 348 32.53 2.95 -4.09
N GLY A 349 31.65 3.80 -4.58
CA GLY A 349 30.20 3.72 -4.44
C GLY A 349 29.50 4.35 -5.63
N GLN A 350 28.23 4.07 -5.76
CA GLN A 350 27.38 4.62 -6.82
C GLN A 350 26.29 5.51 -6.21
N LEU A 351 25.98 6.62 -6.87
CA LEU A 351 24.85 7.49 -6.53
C LEU A 351 23.89 7.52 -7.71
N ASP A 352 22.69 7.03 -7.48
CA ASP A 352 21.62 6.98 -8.47
C ASP A 352 20.60 8.08 -8.19
N ASN A 353 20.43 8.97 -9.15
CA ASN A 353 19.47 10.06 -9.07
C ASN A 353 18.35 9.85 -10.08
N GLN A 354 17.11 9.96 -9.63
CA GLN A 354 15.92 9.84 -10.47
C GLN A 354 15.00 11.04 -10.27
N THR A 355 14.32 11.44 -11.33
CA THR A 355 13.26 12.45 -11.30
C THR A 355 12.07 11.98 -12.10
N THR A 356 10.92 11.90 -11.45
CA THR A 356 9.61 11.64 -12.07
C THR A 356 8.76 12.89 -11.97
N ASN A 357 8.38 13.47 -13.10
CA ASN A 357 7.51 14.65 -13.17
C ASN A 357 6.26 14.31 -13.96
N THR A 358 5.10 14.30 -13.30
CA THR A 358 3.83 13.84 -13.86
C THR A 358 2.76 14.91 -13.76
N ASN A 359 2.05 15.12 -14.87
CA ASN A 359 0.79 15.84 -14.94
C ASN A 359 -0.30 14.83 -15.28
N ALA A 360 -1.26 14.62 -14.38
CA ALA A 360 -2.38 13.70 -14.58
C ALA A 360 -3.71 14.43 -14.50
N TYR A 361 -4.68 13.96 -15.27
CA TYR A 361 -6.01 14.53 -15.34
C TYR A 361 -7.02 13.45 -15.66
N GLY A 362 -8.25 13.65 -15.24
CA GLY A 362 -9.29 12.67 -15.52
C GLY A 362 -10.68 13.21 -15.30
N ALA A 363 -11.65 12.43 -15.78
CA ALA A 363 -13.06 12.69 -15.57
C ALA A 363 -13.81 11.37 -15.48
N SER A 364 -14.85 11.36 -14.64
CA SER A 364 -15.74 10.21 -14.48
C SER A 364 -17.16 10.69 -14.36
N ALA A 365 -18.10 9.91 -14.87
CA ALA A 365 -19.53 10.15 -14.73
C ALA A 365 -20.26 8.83 -14.46
N GLN A 366 -21.28 8.88 -13.63
CA GLN A 366 -22.04 7.71 -13.19
C GLN A 366 -23.50 8.09 -13.01
N VAL A 367 -24.38 7.18 -13.38
CA VAL A 367 -25.82 7.21 -13.06
C VAL A 367 -26.06 6.12 -12.02
N THR A 368 -26.78 6.47 -10.97
CA THR A 368 -27.32 5.53 -9.98
C THR A 368 -28.83 5.57 -10.02
N ASN A 369 -29.47 4.41 -10.11
CA ASN A 369 -30.93 4.29 -10.10
C ASN A 369 -31.36 3.23 -9.07
N THR A 370 -32.37 3.58 -8.27
CA THR A 370 -32.93 2.72 -7.22
C THR A 370 -34.39 2.39 -7.43
N ASP A 371 -34.91 2.56 -8.66
CA ASP A 371 -36.26 2.13 -9.03
C ASP A 371 -36.39 0.60 -8.93
N GLU A 372 -37.59 0.14 -8.60
CA GLU A 372 -37.86 -1.29 -8.59
C GLU A 372 -37.78 -1.86 -10.03
N LEU A 373 -37.05 -2.95 -10.18
CA LEU A 373 -36.99 -3.73 -11.40
C LEU A 373 -37.88 -4.98 -11.25
N PHE A 374 -38.89 -5.11 -12.09
CA PHE A 374 -39.88 -6.21 -12.02
C PHE A 374 -40.61 -6.32 -10.67
N GLY A 375 -40.78 -5.21 -9.93
CA GLY A 375 -41.37 -5.19 -8.60
C GLY A 375 -40.42 -5.66 -7.48
N LEU A 376 -39.11 -5.75 -7.77
CA LEU A 376 -38.06 -6.11 -6.82
C LEU A 376 -37.20 -4.88 -6.54
N LYS A 377 -36.78 -4.71 -5.29
CA LYS A 377 -35.83 -3.65 -4.93
C LYS A 377 -34.54 -3.81 -5.72
N ASN A 378 -34.10 -2.74 -6.33
CA ASN A 378 -32.96 -2.70 -7.22
C ASN A 378 -32.01 -1.57 -6.86
N HIS A 379 -30.72 -1.74 -7.14
CA HIS A 379 -29.70 -0.70 -7.10
C HIS A 379 -28.80 -0.85 -8.33
N PHE A 380 -29.05 -0.04 -9.33
CA PHE A 380 -28.32 -0.05 -10.59
C PHE A 380 -27.33 1.12 -10.66
N VAL A 381 -26.13 0.84 -11.13
CA VAL A 381 -25.04 1.80 -11.35
C VAL A 381 -24.46 1.57 -12.74
N ALA A 382 -24.34 2.62 -13.54
CA ALA A 382 -23.60 2.58 -14.80
C ALA A 382 -22.75 3.84 -14.94
N GLY A 383 -21.50 3.68 -15.37
CA GLY A 383 -20.60 4.81 -15.46
C GLY A 383 -19.41 4.61 -16.38
N THR A 384 -18.71 5.70 -16.59
CA THR A 384 -17.48 5.77 -17.39
C THR A 384 -16.42 6.54 -16.66
N SER A 385 -15.16 6.21 -16.93
CA SER A 385 -14.01 6.93 -16.40
C SER A 385 -12.95 7.10 -17.48
N PHE A 386 -12.24 8.22 -17.41
CA PHE A 386 -11.07 8.50 -18.20
C PHE A 386 -9.98 9.04 -17.27
N ASP A 387 -8.78 8.45 -17.35
CA ASP A 387 -7.58 8.90 -16.64
C ASP A 387 -6.45 9.05 -17.67
N GLY A 388 -5.87 10.24 -17.76
CA GLY A 388 -4.76 10.57 -18.65
C GLY A 388 -3.57 11.10 -17.87
N ALA A 389 -2.36 10.84 -18.35
CA ALA A 389 -1.16 11.38 -17.74
C ALA A 389 -0.04 11.62 -18.75
N GLN A 390 0.77 12.63 -18.47
CA GLN A 390 2.04 12.89 -19.11
C GLN A 390 3.14 12.89 -18.06
N THR A 391 4.11 11.98 -18.22
CA THR A 391 5.24 11.84 -17.29
C THR A 391 6.55 12.07 -18.04
N MET A 392 7.44 12.85 -17.45
CA MET A 392 8.84 12.90 -17.81
C MET A 392 9.64 12.17 -16.73
N PHE A 393 10.30 11.11 -17.11
CA PHE A 393 11.25 10.42 -16.24
C PHE A 393 12.68 10.68 -16.71
N SER A 394 13.59 10.85 -15.75
CA SER A 394 15.02 10.91 -16.02
C SER A 394 15.81 10.27 -14.87
N GLY A 395 16.91 9.62 -15.21
CA GLY A 395 17.81 8.99 -14.26
C GLY A 395 19.28 9.13 -14.69
N THR A 396 20.17 9.19 -13.70
CA THR A 396 21.62 9.21 -13.85
C THR A 396 22.29 8.42 -12.77
N SER A 397 23.38 7.73 -13.10
CA SER A 397 24.27 7.06 -12.15
C SER A 397 25.61 7.76 -12.12
N LEU A 398 26.14 7.98 -10.93
CA LEU A 398 27.45 8.58 -10.71
C LEU A 398 28.33 7.61 -9.92
N ILE A 399 29.58 7.40 -10.34
CA ILE A 399 30.60 6.71 -9.54
C ILE A 399 31.40 7.71 -8.73
N GLY A 400 31.65 7.40 -7.46
CA GLY A 400 32.40 8.25 -6.54
C GLY A 400 32.90 7.45 -5.32
N ALA A 401 33.21 8.14 -4.24
CA ALA A 401 33.72 7.51 -3.02
C ALA A 401 32.61 7.31 -1.98
N LEU A 402 32.70 6.24 -1.20
CA LEU A 402 31.95 6.07 0.05
C LEU A 402 32.85 6.43 1.25
N THR A 403 32.27 7.13 2.23
CA THR A 403 32.96 7.36 3.51
C THR A 403 33.22 6.05 4.24
N PRO A 404 34.36 5.90 4.95
CA PRO A 404 34.71 4.60 5.53
C PRO A 404 33.77 4.10 6.64
N LEU A 405 33.15 5.01 7.41
CA LEU A 405 32.35 4.64 8.58
C LEU A 405 30.86 4.57 8.24
N ASP A 406 30.31 5.64 7.68
CA ASP A 406 28.87 5.78 7.44
C ASP A 406 28.47 5.39 6.02
N ARG A 407 29.45 5.13 5.15
CA ARG A 407 29.24 4.72 3.76
C ARG A 407 28.33 5.67 2.98
N VAL A 408 28.51 6.96 3.27
CA VAL A 408 27.84 8.06 2.54
C VAL A 408 28.61 8.33 1.27
N PHE A 409 27.90 8.44 0.15
CA PHE A 409 28.47 8.86 -1.12
C PHE A 409 28.98 10.31 -1.00
N VAL A 410 30.22 10.53 -1.39
CA VAL A 410 30.88 11.86 -1.29
C VAL A 410 31.61 12.21 -2.59
N GLY A 411 31.76 13.51 -2.81
CA GLY A 411 32.41 14.08 -3.98
C GLY A 411 31.41 14.39 -5.11
N PRO A 412 31.88 15.02 -6.19
CA PRO A 412 31.03 15.40 -7.32
C PRO A 412 30.57 14.18 -8.14
N GLY A 413 31.24 13.04 -8.00
CA GLY A 413 30.99 11.86 -8.82
C GLY A 413 31.34 12.02 -10.30
N VAL A 414 31.49 10.92 -11.00
CA VAL A 414 31.63 10.87 -12.46
C VAL A 414 30.36 10.24 -13.01
N VAL A 415 29.66 10.94 -13.91
CA VAL A 415 28.45 10.39 -14.56
C VAL A 415 28.85 9.25 -15.49
N ILE A 416 28.26 8.10 -15.29
CA ILE A 416 28.50 6.90 -16.07
C ILE A 416 27.58 6.88 -17.29
N ASP A 417 28.15 6.52 -18.44
CA ASP A 417 27.42 6.11 -19.64
C ASP A 417 27.70 4.62 -19.85
N GLU A 418 26.75 3.78 -19.42
CA GLU A 418 26.92 2.33 -19.51
C GLU A 418 26.50 1.83 -20.92
N PRO A 419 27.41 1.25 -21.70
CA PRO A 419 27.09 0.64 -22.99
C PRO A 419 26.03 -0.49 -22.82
N GLY A 420 25.01 -0.45 -23.66
CA GLY A 420 23.93 -1.46 -23.62
C GLY A 420 22.91 -1.26 -22.48
N THR A 421 23.04 -0.18 -21.70
CA THR A 421 21.98 0.34 -20.81
C THR A 421 21.66 1.76 -21.22
N ASN A 422 20.43 2.22 -20.99
CA ASN A 422 20.08 3.61 -21.29
C ASN A 422 20.40 4.54 -20.09
N THR A 423 21.59 4.41 -19.52
CA THR A 423 22.08 5.30 -18.46
C THR A 423 23.09 6.30 -19.03
N PRO A 424 22.82 7.63 -19.00
CA PRO A 424 21.64 8.28 -18.41
C PRO A 424 20.37 8.08 -19.25
N VAL A 425 19.24 7.98 -18.55
CA VAL A 425 17.93 7.79 -19.17
C VAL A 425 17.11 9.07 -19.19
N ARG A 426 16.35 9.27 -20.25
CA ARG A 426 15.34 10.32 -20.34
C ARG A 426 14.20 9.88 -21.25
N VAL A 427 13.02 9.66 -20.66
CA VAL A 427 11.85 9.17 -21.40
C VAL A 427 10.62 10.04 -21.12
N ALA A 428 9.91 10.39 -22.20
CA ALA A 428 8.60 11.03 -22.11
C ALA A 428 7.52 9.98 -22.32
N ILE A 429 6.54 9.97 -21.43
CA ILE A 429 5.51 8.95 -21.34
C ILE A 429 4.14 9.60 -21.43
N ALA A 430 3.23 9.02 -22.20
CA ALA A 430 1.83 9.38 -22.22
C ALA A 430 0.97 8.14 -21.94
N ASN A 431 0.21 8.19 -20.87
CA ASN A 431 -0.74 7.15 -20.48
C ASN A 431 -2.16 7.63 -20.70
N ALA A 432 -3.03 6.74 -21.17
CA ALA A 432 -4.46 6.99 -21.22
C ALA A 432 -5.21 5.71 -20.87
N THR A 433 -6.17 5.81 -19.95
CA THR A 433 -7.04 4.70 -19.56
C THR A 433 -8.49 5.12 -19.69
N PHE A 434 -9.28 4.30 -20.34
CA PHE A 434 -10.74 4.44 -20.45
C PHE A 434 -11.41 3.24 -19.79
N GLY A 435 -12.46 3.50 -19.00
CA GLY A 435 -13.27 2.47 -18.37
C GLY A 435 -14.76 2.70 -18.60
N LEU A 436 -15.48 1.64 -18.93
CA LEU A 436 -16.92 1.60 -18.95
C LEU A 436 -17.40 0.49 -18.02
N TYR A 437 -18.29 0.79 -17.08
CA TYR A 437 -18.73 -0.16 -16.07
C TYR A 437 -20.23 -0.10 -15.80
N LEU A 438 -20.73 -1.22 -15.35
CA LEU A 438 -22.09 -1.34 -14.80
C LEU A 438 -22.06 -2.29 -13.59
N ALA A 439 -22.96 -2.05 -12.66
CA ALA A 439 -23.25 -2.95 -11.53
C ALA A 439 -24.74 -2.88 -11.22
N ASP A 440 -25.32 -4.01 -10.92
CA ASP A 440 -26.72 -4.13 -10.57
C ASP A 440 -26.87 -5.09 -9.39
N THR A 441 -27.54 -4.62 -8.32
CA THR A 441 -27.85 -5.42 -7.14
C THR A 441 -29.35 -5.54 -7.02
N LEU A 442 -29.89 -6.72 -7.35
CA LEU A 442 -31.30 -7.03 -7.34
C LEU A 442 -31.68 -7.90 -6.14
N ASN A 443 -32.58 -7.44 -5.29
CA ASN A 443 -33.12 -8.21 -4.19
C ASN A 443 -34.19 -9.20 -4.70
N LEU A 444 -33.76 -10.43 -5.01
CA LEU A 444 -34.66 -11.50 -5.53
C LEU A 444 -35.74 -11.88 -4.52
N THR A 445 -35.39 -11.80 -3.22
CA THR A 445 -36.30 -11.88 -2.08
C THR A 445 -35.87 -10.88 -1.02
N PRO A 446 -36.64 -10.63 0.05
CA PRO A 446 -36.18 -9.78 1.14
C PRO A 446 -34.86 -10.26 1.79
N GLN A 447 -34.49 -11.54 1.63
CA GLN A 447 -33.27 -12.13 2.21
C GLN A 447 -32.16 -12.42 1.19
N LEU A 448 -32.49 -12.53 -0.10
CA LEU A 448 -31.56 -12.95 -1.15
C LEU A 448 -31.32 -11.80 -2.14
N ALA A 449 -30.10 -11.32 -2.24
CA ALA A 449 -29.70 -10.38 -3.27
C ALA A 449 -28.70 -11.01 -4.24
N LEU A 450 -28.87 -10.71 -5.53
CA LEU A 450 -27.96 -11.03 -6.63
C LEU A 450 -27.28 -9.73 -7.07
N THR A 451 -25.95 -9.72 -7.08
CA THR A 451 -25.17 -8.63 -7.69
C THR A 451 -24.49 -9.16 -8.96
N VAL A 452 -24.67 -8.44 -10.06
CA VAL A 452 -23.94 -8.68 -11.31
C VAL A 452 -23.27 -7.38 -11.73
N SER A 453 -22.00 -7.45 -12.05
CA SER A 453 -21.25 -6.29 -12.51
C SER A 453 -20.27 -6.64 -13.61
N GLY A 454 -19.81 -5.62 -14.30
CA GLY A 454 -18.77 -5.79 -15.30
C GLY A 454 -18.13 -4.45 -15.64
N ARG A 455 -16.86 -4.52 -16.04
CA ARG A 455 -16.10 -3.36 -16.48
C ARG A 455 -15.25 -3.70 -17.69
N PHE A 456 -15.32 -2.88 -18.70
CA PHE A 456 -14.37 -2.87 -19.80
C PHE A 456 -13.30 -1.81 -19.53
N ASN A 457 -12.04 -2.20 -19.58
CA ASN A 457 -10.88 -1.32 -19.49
C ASN A 457 -10.13 -1.31 -20.82
N ALA A 458 -9.74 -0.12 -21.28
CA ALA A 458 -8.78 0.09 -22.35
C ALA A 458 -7.67 1.00 -21.85
N ALA A 459 -6.42 0.55 -21.95
CA ALA A 459 -5.24 1.29 -21.53
C ALA A 459 -4.25 1.43 -22.69
N GLN A 460 -3.69 2.63 -22.82
CA GLN A 460 -2.61 2.93 -23.76
C GLN A 460 -1.42 3.49 -23.01
N VAL A 461 -0.22 3.02 -23.36
CA VAL A 461 1.05 3.48 -22.81
C VAL A 461 1.99 3.76 -23.99
N ASN A 462 2.38 5.02 -24.12
CA ASN A 462 3.30 5.47 -25.17
C ASN A 462 4.59 5.96 -24.51
N LEU A 463 5.70 5.32 -24.85
CA LEU A 463 7.05 5.66 -24.40
C LEU A 463 7.78 6.36 -25.55
N ASN A 464 8.51 7.42 -25.26
CA ASN A 464 9.31 8.16 -26.23
C ASN A 464 10.68 8.48 -25.62
N ASP A 465 11.69 7.75 -26.03
CA ASP A 465 13.06 7.95 -25.62
C ASP A 465 13.57 9.30 -26.13
N ARG A 466 14.10 10.10 -25.21
CA ARG A 466 14.65 11.43 -25.51
C ARG A 466 16.15 11.42 -25.73
N ASN A 467 16.79 10.29 -25.50
CA ASN A 467 18.21 10.09 -25.73
C ASN A 467 18.50 9.32 -27.05
N GLY A 468 17.43 8.82 -27.72
CA GLY A 468 17.55 8.14 -29.01
C GLY A 468 17.92 6.67 -28.89
N GLY A 469 17.68 6.04 -27.73
CA GLY A 469 17.81 4.60 -27.49
C GLY A 469 16.54 3.82 -27.81
N ASP A 470 16.46 2.59 -27.32
CA ASP A 470 15.43 1.59 -27.65
C ASP A 470 14.16 1.65 -26.78
N LEU A 471 13.98 2.72 -25.98
CA LEU A 471 12.84 2.87 -25.07
C LEU A 471 11.56 3.41 -25.74
N THR A 472 11.56 3.60 -27.05
CA THR A 472 10.37 4.09 -27.76
C THR A 472 9.44 2.93 -28.08
N GLY A 473 8.22 2.97 -27.51
CA GLY A 473 7.22 1.92 -27.72
C GLY A 473 5.79 2.42 -27.56
N ASN A 474 4.84 1.71 -28.17
CA ASN A 474 3.41 1.97 -28.06
C ASN A 474 2.68 0.70 -27.69
N HIS A 475 2.03 0.69 -26.56
CA HIS A 475 1.34 -0.46 -26.00
C HIS A 475 -0.14 -0.17 -25.84
N SER A 476 -0.97 -1.17 -26.14
CA SER A 476 -2.43 -1.10 -25.97
C SER A 476 -2.92 -2.38 -25.32
N TYR A 477 -3.67 -2.23 -24.25
CA TYR A 477 -4.26 -3.32 -23.49
C TYR A 477 -5.75 -3.09 -23.35
N ASN A 478 -6.53 -4.15 -23.49
CA ASN A 478 -7.96 -4.09 -23.23
C ASN A 478 -8.42 -5.38 -22.56
N HIS A 479 -9.40 -5.26 -21.68
CA HIS A 479 -9.98 -6.43 -21.01
C HIS A 479 -11.38 -6.14 -20.55
N PHE A 480 -12.27 -7.15 -20.64
CA PHE A 480 -13.58 -7.15 -20.00
C PHE A 480 -13.52 -7.96 -18.72
N ASN A 481 -13.91 -7.37 -17.61
CA ASN A 481 -13.83 -7.91 -16.27
C ASN A 481 -15.25 -8.13 -15.71
N PRO A 482 -15.83 -9.34 -15.81
CA PRO A 482 -17.13 -9.66 -15.21
C PRO A 482 -16.99 -9.95 -13.72
N ALA A 483 -18.07 -9.71 -12.97
CA ALA A 483 -18.24 -10.23 -11.63
C ALA A 483 -19.71 -10.56 -11.36
N ALA A 484 -19.93 -11.55 -10.50
CA ALA A 484 -21.26 -11.90 -10.02
C ALA A 484 -21.18 -12.48 -8.61
N GLY A 485 -22.22 -12.26 -7.81
CA GLY A 485 -22.27 -12.84 -6.47
C GLY A 485 -23.65 -12.78 -5.86
N LEU A 486 -23.79 -13.51 -4.78
CA LEU A 486 -25.02 -13.66 -4.02
C LEU A 486 -24.77 -13.32 -2.56
N THR A 487 -25.74 -12.66 -1.95
CA THR A 487 -25.82 -12.54 -0.49
C THR A 487 -27.13 -13.10 0.00
N TYR A 488 -27.09 -13.85 1.09
CA TYR A 488 -28.28 -14.44 1.70
C TYR A 488 -28.31 -14.16 3.20
N GLN A 489 -29.32 -13.38 3.62
CA GLN A 489 -29.57 -13.13 5.03
C GLN A 489 -30.26 -14.35 5.66
N VAL A 490 -29.44 -15.24 6.22
CA VAL A 490 -29.88 -16.49 6.87
C VAL A 490 -30.72 -16.18 8.12
N ALA A 491 -30.31 -15.13 8.85
CA ALA A 491 -31.00 -14.61 10.02
C ALA A 491 -30.71 -13.11 10.15
N PRO A 492 -31.46 -12.32 10.93
CA PRO A 492 -31.21 -10.88 11.12
C PRO A 492 -29.77 -10.55 11.58
N TRP A 493 -29.09 -11.51 12.17
CA TRP A 493 -27.71 -11.38 12.69
C TRP A 493 -26.68 -12.15 11.86
N LEU A 494 -27.05 -12.81 10.77
CA LEU A 494 -26.17 -13.63 9.95
C LEU A 494 -26.49 -13.48 8.46
N THR A 495 -25.54 -12.97 7.71
CA THR A 495 -25.56 -12.95 6.24
C THR A 495 -24.42 -13.80 5.72
N ALA A 496 -24.72 -14.72 4.81
CA ALA A 496 -23.74 -15.45 4.02
C ALA A 496 -23.59 -14.78 2.65
N TYR A 497 -22.38 -14.83 2.08
CA TYR A 497 -22.13 -14.33 0.74
C TYR A 497 -21.16 -15.22 -0.03
N ALA A 498 -21.26 -15.16 -1.35
CA ALA A 498 -20.30 -15.75 -2.27
C ALA A 498 -20.23 -14.93 -3.55
N GLY A 499 -19.04 -14.75 -4.08
CA GLY A 499 -18.80 -13.96 -5.27
C GLY A 499 -17.65 -14.50 -6.13
N TYR A 500 -17.70 -14.17 -7.41
CA TYR A 500 -16.63 -14.37 -8.37
C TYR A 500 -16.37 -13.04 -9.08
N ALA A 501 -15.11 -12.67 -9.22
CA ALA A 501 -14.69 -11.45 -9.89
C ALA A 501 -13.45 -11.68 -10.75
N VAL A 502 -13.41 -11.02 -11.90
CA VAL A 502 -12.23 -10.89 -12.75
C VAL A 502 -11.73 -9.46 -12.68
N ALA A 503 -10.44 -9.27 -12.52
CA ALA A 503 -9.81 -7.95 -12.60
C ALA A 503 -8.54 -8.02 -13.43
N ASN A 504 -8.13 -6.89 -14.05
CA ASN A 504 -6.91 -6.85 -14.83
C ASN A 504 -5.99 -5.69 -14.41
N ARG A 505 -4.70 -5.87 -14.66
CA ARG A 505 -3.66 -4.85 -14.55
C ARG A 505 -2.86 -4.78 -15.85
N ALA A 506 -2.85 -3.62 -16.49
CA ALA A 506 -1.94 -3.38 -17.60
C ALA A 506 -0.51 -3.19 -17.04
N PRO A 507 0.53 -3.63 -17.77
CA PRO A 507 1.91 -3.28 -17.46
C PRO A 507 2.08 -1.77 -17.34
N THR A 508 2.83 -1.34 -16.33
CA THR A 508 3.11 0.08 -16.08
C THR A 508 4.22 0.58 -17.02
N PRO A 509 4.35 1.89 -17.26
CA PRO A 509 5.49 2.44 -17.98
C PRO A 509 6.84 2.05 -17.38
N ALA A 510 6.94 1.97 -16.06
CA ALA A 510 8.15 1.53 -15.38
C ALA A 510 8.51 0.08 -15.74
N GLU A 511 7.53 -0.82 -15.76
CA GLU A 511 7.73 -2.23 -16.17
C GLU A 511 8.07 -2.34 -17.65
N LEU A 512 7.38 -1.61 -18.52
CA LEU A 512 7.63 -1.60 -19.96
C LEU A 512 8.97 -0.96 -20.34
N SER A 513 9.53 -0.15 -19.47
CA SER A 513 10.84 0.46 -19.67
C SER A 513 12.00 -0.47 -19.31
N CYS A 514 11.72 -1.66 -18.74
CA CYS A 514 12.74 -2.54 -18.21
C CYS A 514 12.31 -3.99 -18.24
N ALA A 515 12.40 -4.64 -19.38
CA ALA A 515 12.06 -6.05 -19.39
C ALA A 515 12.87 -6.90 -20.38
N GLY A 516 13.14 -8.11 -19.93
CA GLY A 516 13.85 -9.15 -20.65
C GLY A 516 15.31 -9.32 -20.23
N PRO A 517 15.78 -10.58 -20.17
CA PRO A 517 17.13 -10.91 -19.67
C PRO A 517 18.25 -10.39 -20.56
N ALA A 518 18.02 -10.20 -21.86
CA ALA A 518 19.03 -9.71 -22.80
C ALA A 518 19.35 -8.21 -22.63
N ASN A 519 18.41 -7.48 -22.04
CA ASN A 519 18.46 -6.03 -21.87
C ASN A 519 18.10 -5.66 -20.42
N SER A 520 18.78 -6.28 -19.43
CA SER A 520 18.54 -5.99 -18.00
C SER A 520 19.00 -4.57 -17.64
N CYS A 521 18.20 -3.88 -16.85
CA CYS A 521 18.42 -2.51 -16.46
C CYS A 521 19.34 -2.39 -15.25
N SER A 522 20.01 -1.24 -15.09
CA SER A 522 20.57 -0.88 -13.80
C SER A 522 19.47 -0.87 -12.73
N LEU A 523 19.68 -1.55 -11.60
CA LEU A 523 18.71 -1.62 -10.49
C LEU A 523 18.25 -0.27 -10.01
N ALA A 524 19.07 0.75 -10.20
CA ALA A 524 18.80 2.10 -9.78
C ALA A 524 18.05 2.94 -10.81
N ASN A 525 18.20 2.65 -12.09
CA ASN A 525 17.67 3.45 -13.21
C ASN A 525 17.01 2.55 -14.27
N PHE A 526 16.07 1.76 -13.93
CA PHE A 526 15.20 0.82 -14.66
C PHE A 526 14.96 1.08 -16.16
N PHE A 527 15.95 1.06 -17.07
CA PHE A 527 15.63 1.35 -18.47
C PHE A 527 16.53 0.64 -19.49
N VAL A 528 16.06 -0.45 -20.06
CA VAL A 528 16.54 -0.95 -21.37
C VAL A 528 15.47 -1.78 -22.07
N GLY A 529 15.13 -1.39 -23.29
CA GLY A 529 14.33 -2.18 -24.22
C GLY A 529 12.83 -2.15 -23.96
N ASP A 530 12.08 -2.33 -25.04
CA ASP A 530 10.62 -2.39 -25.04
C ASP A 530 10.18 -3.87 -25.06
N PRO A 531 9.76 -4.46 -23.92
CA PRO A 531 9.33 -5.85 -23.89
C PRO A 531 7.86 -5.98 -24.22
N ASN A 532 7.50 -7.07 -24.78
CA ASN A 532 6.12 -7.44 -25.01
C ASN A 532 5.50 -8.06 -23.74
N LEU A 533 5.38 -7.30 -22.65
CA LEU A 533 4.71 -7.75 -21.44
C LEU A 533 3.19 -7.90 -21.67
N GLN A 534 2.65 -9.01 -21.19
CA GLN A 534 1.22 -9.27 -21.17
C GLN A 534 0.59 -8.67 -19.91
N GLN A 535 -0.67 -8.27 -20.01
CA GLN A 535 -1.42 -7.82 -18.84
C GLN A 535 -1.67 -8.97 -17.86
N VAL A 536 -1.67 -8.64 -16.57
CA VAL A 536 -2.03 -9.57 -15.50
C VAL A 536 -3.54 -9.65 -15.39
N VAL A 537 -4.09 -10.85 -15.25
CA VAL A 537 -5.53 -11.07 -15.04
C VAL A 537 -5.72 -11.92 -13.80
N SER A 538 -6.52 -11.44 -12.84
CA SER A 538 -6.90 -12.19 -11.65
C SER A 538 -8.30 -12.77 -11.79
N HIS A 539 -8.46 -14.01 -11.32
CA HIS A 539 -9.72 -14.72 -11.17
C HIS A 539 -9.90 -15.04 -9.68
N THR A 540 -10.81 -14.30 -9.03
CA THR A 540 -10.99 -14.38 -7.58
C THR A 540 -12.36 -14.96 -7.26
N VAL A 541 -12.40 -15.95 -6.36
CA VAL A 541 -13.60 -16.48 -5.72
C VAL A 541 -13.51 -16.11 -4.24
N GLU A 542 -14.58 -15.53 -3.70
CA GLU A 542 -14.72 -15.22 -2.30
C GLU A 542 -16.02 -15.82 -1.76
N ALA A 543 -16.00 -16.32 -0.51
CA ALA A 543 -17.19 -16.73 0.19
C ALA A 543 -17.03 -16.45 1.69
N GLY A 544 -18.10 -16.05 2.34
CA GLY A 544 -17.98 -15.73 3.76
C GLY A 544 -19.31 -15.59 4.47
N ILE A 545 -19.21 -15.30 5.75
CA ILE A 545 -20.33 -14.98 6.62
C ILE A 545 -20.00 -13.72 7.41
N ARG A 546 -20.99 -12.85 7.57
CA ARG A 546 -20.86 -11.66 8.41
C ARG A 546 -22.13 -11.40 9.19
N GLY A 547 -22.00 -10.67 10.27
CA GLY A 547 -23.16 -10.34 11.04
C GLY A 547 -22.88 -9.55 12.30
N THR A 548 -23.97 -9.22 12.97
CA THR A 548 -23.93 -8.49 14.24
C THR A 548 -25.06 -8.97 15.12
N PHE A 549 -24.77 -9.28 16.37
CA PHE A 549 -25.76 -9.58 17.38
C PHE A 549 -25.38 -9.04 18.76
N SER A 550 -26.35 -8.97 19.65
CA SER A 550 -26.14 -8.48 21.00
C SER A 550 -26.11 -9.65 21.99
N PRO A 551 -24.89 -10.15 22.35
CA PRO A 551 -24.77 -11.26 23.30
C PRO A 551 -25.14 -10.86 24.74
N PHE A 552 -25.09 -9.56 25.04
CA PHE A 552 -25.42 -8.98 26.34
C PHE A 552 -26.32 -7.76 26.14
N THR A 553 -26.99 -7.30 27.21
CA THR A 553 -27.92 -6.16 27.16
C THR A 553 -27.24 -4.87 26.69
N ASP A 554 -25.94 -4.70 26.99
CA ASP A 554 -25.11 -3.54 26.61
C ASP A 554 -24.00 -3.88 25.63
N GLY A 555 -23.99 -5.10 25.09
CA GLY A 555 -22.93 -5.64 24.25
C GLY A 555 -23.36 -5.88 22.81
N ARG A 556 -22.55 -5.44 21.86
CA ARG A 556 -22.70 -5.69 20.42
C ARG A 556 -21.47 -6.43 19.92
N LEU A 557 -21.65 -7.60 19.35
CA LEU A 557 -20.61 -8.39 18.70
C LEU A 557 -20.84 -8.36 17.18
N SER A 558 -19.86 -7.85 16.45
CA SER A 558 -19.81 -7.89 15.00
C SER A 558 -18.72 -8.87 14.57
N TYR A 559 -18.95 -9.60 13.49
CA TYR A 559 -17.98 -10.57 12.96
C TYR A 559 -18.05 -10.62 11.44
N ASP A 560 -16.91 -10.94 10.85
CA ASP A 560 -16.72 -11.29 9.43
C ASP A 560 -15.76 -12.47 9.34
N LEU A 561 -16.13 -13.49 8.59
CA LEU A 561 -15.28 -14.64 8.27
C LEU A 561 -15.31 -14.81 6.76
N ALA A 562 -14.18 -14.60 6.12
CA ALA A 562 -14.01 -14.68 4.68
C ALA A 562 -13.04 -15.78 4.28
N LEU A 563 -13.34 -16.43 3.17
CA LEU A 563 -12.47 -17.33 2.43
C LEU A 563 -12.23 -16.73 1.06
N PHE A 564 -11.00 -16.66 0.63
CA PHE A 564 -10.67 -16.17 -0.70
C PHE A 564 -9.73 -17.12 -1.44
N HIS A 565 -9.86 -17.14 -2.77
CA HIS A 565 -8.99 -17.87 -3.67
C HIS A 565 -8.84 -17.08 -4.97
N SER A 566 -7.64 -16.60 -5.25
CA SER A 566 -7.31 -15.77 -6.39
C SER A 566 -6.18 -16.40 -7.21
N ASN A 567 -6.44 -16.72 -8.47
CA ASN A 567 -5.43 -17.12 -9.44
C ASN A 567 -5.11 -15.94 -10.35
N LEU A 568 -3.83 -15.69 -10.58
CA LEU A 568 -3.34 -14.68 -11.50
C LEU A 568 -2.72 -15.35 -12.70
N ASP A 569 -3.14 -14.94 -13.90
CA ASP A 569 -2.51 -15.31 -15.15
C ASP A 569 -1.53 -14.21 -15.59
N ASN A 570 -0.39 -14.61 -16.14
CA ASN A 570 0.66 -13.72 -16.62
C ASN A 570 1.15 -12.74 -15.56
N ASP A 571 1.26 -13.19 -14.30
CA ASP A 571 1.78 -12.32 -13.23
C ASP A 571 3.14 -11.77 -13.59
N ILE A 572 3.41 -10.52 -13.20
CA ILE A 572 4.66 -9.82 -13.52
C ILE A 572 5.51 -9.78 -12.27
N ALA A 573 6.74 -10.27 -12.36
CA ALA A 573 7.73 -10.18 -11.30
C ALA A 573 8.92 -9.32 -11.71
N PHE A 574 9.57 -8.73 -10.71
CA PHE A 574 10.85 -8.07 -10.83
C PHE A 574 11.94 -9.09 -10.56
N ILE A 575 12.73 -9.40 -11.58
CA ILE A 575 13.73 -10.47 -11.59
C ILE A 575 15.12 -9.83 -11.65
N ASN A 576 16.00 -10.20 -10.70
CA ASN A 576 17.39 -9.79 -10.77
C ASN A 576 18.08 -10.39 -12.01
N SER A 577 19.04 -9.66 -12.55
CA SER A 577 19.92 -10.16 -13.62
C SER A 577 21.11 -10.93 -13.03
N VAL A 578 21.71 -11.81 -13.82
CA VAL A 578 23.01 -12.41 -13.48
C VAL A 578 24.13 -11.36 -13.39
N THR A 579 23.98 -10.23 -14.08
CA THR A 579 24.88 -9.08 -13.95
C THR A 579 24.51 -8.29 -12.69
N GLN A 580 25.46 -8.16 -11.77
CA GLN A 580 25.26 -7.43 -10.52
C GLN A 580 24.75 -6.02 -10.78
N GLY A 581 23.78 -5.57 -9.96
CA GLY A 581 23.19 -4.24 -10.07
C GLY A 581 22.19 -4.07 -11.20
N ARG A 582 21.80 -5.15 -11.90
CA ARG A 582 20.78 -5.14 -12.95
C ARG A 582 19.59 -6.03 -12.62
N ALA A 583 18.42 -5.68 -13.18
CA ALA A 583 17.19 -6.44 -13.05
C ALA A 583 16.26 -6.16 -14.24
N PHE A 584 15.17 -6.90 -14.35
CA PHE A 584 14.15 -6.71 -15.39
C PHE A 584 12.77 -7.20 -14.92
N PHE A 585 11.73 -6.78 -15.62
CA PHE A 585 10.39 -7.33 -15.41
C PHE A 585 10.10 -8.43 -16.44
N ALA A 586 9.39 -9.44 -16.00
CA ALA A 586 8.93 -10.53 -16.88
C ALA A 586 7.58 -11.08 -16.40
N ASN A 587 6.78 -11.59 -17.36
CA ASN A 587 5.65 -12.44 -17.00
C ASN A 587 6.18 -13.81 -16.57
N ILE A 588 5.89 -14.19 -15.33
CA ILE A 588 6.35 -15.44 -14.69
C ILE A 588 5.32 -16.58 -14.78
N GLY A 589 4.25 -16.39 -15.56
CA GLY A 589 3.16 -17.35 -15.64
C GLY A 589 2.12 -17.15 -14.55
N GLN A 590 1.74 -18.21 -13.85
CA GLN A 590 0.65 -18.18 -12.89
C GLN A 590 1.14 -18.09 -11.46
N THR A 591 0.44 -17.28 -10.66
CA THR A 591 0.54 -17.23 -9.18
C THR A 591 -0.83 -17.43 -8.56
N ARG A 592 -0.85 -17.86 -7.30
CA ARG A 592 -2.09 -18.04 -6.54
C ARG A 592 -1.96 -17.44 -5.16
N ARG A 593 -3.02 -16.77 -4.72
CA ARG A 593 -3.21 -16.31 -3.34
C ARG A 593 -4.52 -16.85 -2.82
N GLN A 594 -4.48 -17.53 -1.67
CA GLN A 594 -5.68 -18.09 -1.04
C GLN A 594 -5.56 -18.00 0.47
N GLY A 595 -6.71 -17.92 1.15
CA GLY A 595 -6.63 -17.75 2.59
C GLY A 595 -7.96 -17.66 3.29
N ILE A 596 -7.85 -17.29 4.56
CA ILE A 596 -8.95 -17.12 5.51
C ILE A 596 -8.70 -15.84 6.26
N ASP A 597 -9.71 -14.96 6.34
CA ASP A 597 -9.73 -13.83 7.24
C ASP A 597 -10.87 -13.98 8.24
N ALA A 598 -10.60 -13.61 9.48
CA ALA A 598 -11.58 -13.65 10.57
C ALA A 598 -11.43 -12.39 11.42
N ASP A 599 -12.42 -11.52 11.34
CA ASP A 599 -12.51 -10.28 12.09
C ASP A 599 -13.67 -10.35 13.08
N VAL A 600 -13.39 -10.05 14.34
CA VAL A 600 -14.39 -10.02 15.42
C VAL A 600 -14.22 -8.74 16.21
N GLN A 601 -15.33 -8.04 16.45
CA GLN A 601 -15.37 -6.84 17.27
C GLN A 601 -16.47 -6.97 18.32
N LEU A 602 -16.11 -6.88 19.59
CA LEU A 602 -17.04 -6.77 20.70
C LEU A 602 -17.01 -5.34 21.25
N LYS A 603 -18.15 -4.68 21.21
CA LYS A 603 -18.33 -3.33 21.77
C LYS A 603 -19.38 -3.37 22.88
N THR A 604 -19.03 -2.89 24.06
CA THR A 604 -19.94 -2.69 25.20
C THR A 604 -19.88 -1.20 25.63
N ALA A 605 -20.59 -0.84 26.67
CA ALA A 605 -20.50 0.51 27.24
C ALA A 605 -19.06 0.89 27.64
N ARG A 606 -18.25 -0.07 28.11
CA ARG A 606 -16.88 0.18 28.60
C ARG A 606 -15.77 -0.46 27.78
N TRP A 607 -16.05 -1.56 27.07
CA TRP A 607 -15.05 -2.31 26.34
C TRP A 607 -15.25 -2.20 24.83
N LEU A 608 -14.14 -2.08 24.11
CA LEU A 608 -14.05 -2.38 22.68
C LEU A 608 -12.90 -3.37 22.52
N VAL A 609 -13.22 -4.60 22.12
CA VAL A 609 -12.24 -5.64 21.85
C VAL A 609 -12.31 -6.01 20.36
N THR A 610 -11.16 -6.04 19.70
CA THR A 610 -11.03 -6.44 18.29
C THR A 610 -10.07 -7.62 18.19
N VAL A 611 -10.41 -8.59 17.38
CA VAL A 611 -9.53 -9.72 17.02
C VAL A 611 -9.59 -9.87 15.51
N ALA A 612 -8.44 -9.76 14.87
CA ALA A 612 -8.29 -9.99 13.43
C ALA A 612 -7.23 -11.07 13.21
N TYR A 613 -7.59 -12.14 12.53
CA TYR A 613 -6.68 -13.22 12.17
C TYR A 613 -6.72 -13.44 10.67
N SER A 614 -5.54 -13.63 10.07
CA SER A 614 -5.43 -14.02 8.68
C SER A 614 -4.46 -15.18 8.47
N PHE A 615 -4.86 -16.06 7.56
CA PHE A 615 -4.02 -17.09 6.99
C PHE A 615 -3.94 -16.85 5.47
N ILE A 616 -2.71 -16.66 4.95
CA ILE A 616 -2.48 -16.39 3.54
C ILE A 616 -1.47 -17.40 3.00
N ASP A 617 -1.88 -18.16 2.00
CA ASP A 617 -1.03 -19.08 1.25
C ASP A 617 -0.87 -18.54 -0.18
N ALA A 618 0.25 -17.82 -0.41
CA ALA A 618 0.61 -17.22 -1.67
C ALA A 618 1.74 -18.01 -2.31
N THR A 619 1.53 -18.55 -3.53
CA THR A 619 2.43 -19.51 -4.16
C THR A 619 2.54 -19.29 -5.67
N TYR A 620 3.70 -19.58 -6.21
CA TYR A 620 3.93 -19.77 -7.65
C TYR A 620 3.17 -21.01 -8.14
N GLN A 621 2.58 -20.93 -9.31
CA GLN A 621 1.89 -22.06 -9.96
C GLN A 621 2.60 -22.48 -11.27
N SER A 622 3.53 -21.65 -11.74
CA SER A 622 4.42 -21.91 -12.86
C SER A 622 5.87 -21.95 -12.39
N GLY A 623 6.69 -22.80 -12.96
CA GLY A 623 8.12 -22.81 -12.71
C GLY A 623 8.86 -21.84 -13.63
N PHE A 624 9.90 -21.20 -13.12
CA PHE A 624 10.81 -20.34 -13.88
C PHE A 624 12.21 -20.32 -13.26
N VAL A 625 13.16 -19.81 -14.00
CA VAL A 625 14.53 -19.59 -13.52
C VAL A 625 14.69 -18.10 -13.22
N GLU A 626 15.18 -17.80 -12.02
CA GLU A 626 15.46 -16.46 -11.56
C GLU A 626 16.95 -16.29 -11.31
N ALA A 627 17.51 -15.16 -11.77
CA ALA A 627 18.84 -14.76 -11.36
C ALA A 627 18.78 -14.15 -9.94
N SER A 628 19.58 -14.69 -9.03
CA SER A 628 19.73 -14.23 -7.66
C SER A 628 21.18 -14.40 -7.19
N GLY A 629 22.10 -13.71 -7.86
CA GLY A 629 23.54 -13.90 -7.66
C GLY A 629 24.06 -13.67 -6.23
N ASN A 630 23.35 -12.90 -5.44
CA ASN A 630 23.64 -12.71 -4.01
C ASN A 630 22.95 -13.74 -3.11
N ASN A 631 22.09 -14.61 -3.64
CA ASN A 631 21.49 -15.69 -2.85
C ASN A 631 22.53 -16.80 -2.61
N PRO A 632 22.83 -17.18 -1.36
CA PRO A 632 23.86 -18.19 -1.09
C PRO A 632 23.47 -19.60 -1.57
N ALA A 633 22.24 -19.82 -1.99
CA ALA A 633 21.75 -21.08 -2.57
C ALA A 633 21.69 -21.07 -4.10
N ALA A 634 22.10 -19.97 -4.75
CA ALA A 634 22.17 -19.90 -6.21
C ALA A 634 23.23 -20.88 -6.77
N ASP A 635 22.98 -21.34 -7.99
CA ASP A 635 23.94 -22.17 -8.72
C ASP A 635 25.20 -21.39 -9.15
N ALA A 636 26.15 -22.05 -9.83
CA ALA A 636 27.38 -21.42 -10.27
C ALA A 636 27.19 -20.30 -11.31
N ALA A 637 26.01 -20.23 -11.95
CA ALA A 637 25.62 -19.17 -12.85
C ALA A 637 24.84 -18.05 -12.16
N GLY A 638 24.66 -18.12 -10.84
CA GLY A 638 23.90 -17.15 -10.05
C GLY A 638 22.39 -17.29 -10.14
N ASN A 639 21.87 -18.45 -10.55
CA ASN A 639 20.45 -18.68 -10.71
C ASN A 639 19.86 -19.55 -9.62
N ILE A 640 18.57 -19.32 -9.34
CA ILE A 640 17.71 -20.21 -8.57
C ILE A 640 16.55 -20.69 -9.46
N THR A 641 16.03 -21.89 -9.18
CA THR A 641 14.92 -22.47 -9.95
C THR A 641 13.68 -22.50 -9.09
N VAL A 642 12.70 -21.68 -9.41
CA VAL A 642 11.40 -21.62 -8.76
C VAL A 642 10.51 -22.74 -9.27
N GLN A 643 9.84 -23.45 -8.36
CA GLN A 643 8.95 -24.56 -8.65
C GLN A 643 7.49 -24.19 -8.34
N PRO A 644 6.51 -24.80 -9.04
CA PRO A 644 5.12 -24.71 -8.62
C PRO A 644 4.94 -25.18 -7.17
N GLY A 645 4.32 -24.32 -6.34
CA GLY A 645 4.14 -24.54 -4.90
C GLY A 645 5.12 -23.76 -4.04
N ASP A 646 6.22 -23.23 -4.58
CA ASP A 646 7.09 -22.31 -3.86
C ASP A 646 6.31 -21.03 -3.49
N ARG A 647 6.63 -20.46 -2.34
CA ARG A 647 5.86 -19.37 -1.76
C ARG A 647 6.42 -18.02 -2.19
N LEU A 648 5.52 -17.08 -2.47
CA LEU A 648 5.89 -15.70 -2.76
C LEU A 648 6.61 -15.09 -1.55
N PRO A 649 7.74 -14.38 -1.75
CA PRO A 649 8.49 -13.75 -0.68
C PRO A 649 7.73 -12.58 -0.04
N GLY A 650 8.17 -12.16 1.16
CA GLY A 650 7.62 -11.03 1.90
C GLY A 650 6.25 -11.29 2.57
N ILE A 651 5.57 -12.41 2.29
CA ILE A 651 4.22 -12.67 2.78
C ILE A 651 4.26 -13.62 3.99
N ALA A 652 3.87 -13.10 5.16
CA ALA A 652 3.69 -13.89 6.37
C ALA A 652 2.43 -14.76 6.24
N ARG A 653 2.57 -16.07 6.52
CA ARG A 653 1.45 -17.03 6.37
C ARG A 653 0.36 -16.86 7.40
N HIS A 654 0.72 -16.49 8.63
CA HIS A 654 -0.20 -16.31 9.75
C HIS A 654 0.03 -14.95 10.36
N GLN A 655 -1.05 -14.22 10.59
CA GLN A 655 -1.03 -12.96 11.31
C GLN A 655 -2.22 -12.91 12.27
N LEU A 656 -1.97 -12.48 13.50
CA LEU A 656 -2.97 -12.28 14.54
C LEU A 656 -2.82 -10.88 15.13
N LYS A 657 -3.91 -10.16 15.22
CA LYS A 657 -4.01 -8.82 15.82
C LYS A 657 -5.08 -8.84 16.88
N VAL A 658 -4.77 -8.36 18.05
CA VAL A 658 -5.72 -8.29 19.17
C VAL A 658 -5.65 -6.90 19.78
N GLY A 659 -6.76 -6.16 19.67
CA GLY A 659 -6.94 -4.84 20.27
C GLY A 659 -7.92 -4.88 21.44
N ALA A 660 -7.65 -4.16 22.51
CA ALA A 660 -8.56 -4.01 23.62
C ALA A 660 -8.54 -2.58 24.16
N ASN A 661 -9.69 -1.95 24.23
CA ASN A 661 -9.90 -0.62 24.80
C ASN A 661 -10.84 -0.70 25.97
N TYR A 662 -10.50 0.00 27.05
CA TYR A 662 -11.31 0.06 28.25
C TYR A 662 -11.52 1.49 28.72
N LYS A 663 -12.77 1.90 28.85
CA LYS A 663 -13.16 3.16 29.49
C LYS A 663 -13.09 2.97 31.00
N VAL A 664 -11.97 3.43 31.61
CA VAL A 664 -11.79 3.40 33.07
C VAL A 664 -12.82 4.29 33.75
N THR A 665 -13.02 5.48 33.18
CA THR A 665 -14.09 6.43 33.48
C THR A 665 -14.63 7.04 32.20
N ASP A 666 -15.64 7.87 32.24
CA ASP A 666 -16.13 8.59 31.05
C ASP A 666 -15.09 9.55 30.48
N LYS A 667 -14.06 9.92 31.24
CA LYS A 667 -12.98 10.82 30.83
C LYS A 667 -11.67 10.11 30.52
N TRP A 668 -11.49 8.86 30.95
CA TRP A 668 -10.22 8.14 30.83
C TRP A 668 -10.38 6.81 30.12
N THR A 669 -9.68 6.67 28.99
CA THR A 669 -9.60 5.43 28.23
C THR A 669 -8.16 4.92 28.21
N VAL A 670 -7.99 3.63 28.36
CA VAL A 670 -6.72 2.91 28.17
C VAL A 670 -6.91 1.81 27.15
N GLY A 671 -5.86 1.45 26.45
CA GLY A 671 -5.93 0.37 25.50
C GLY A 671 -4.58 -0.26 25.18
N ALA A 672 -4.66 -1.40 24.51
CA ALA A 672 -3.51 -2.17 24.06
C ALA A 672 -3.82 -2.81 22.72
N THR A 673 -2.80 -2.93 21.86
CA THR A 673 -2.87 -3.68 20.61
C THR A 673 -1.65 -4.60 20.50
N ALA A 674 -1.91 -5.89 20.32
CA ALA A 674 -0.88 -6.91 20.13
C ALA A 674 -0.92 -7.41 18.69
N ILE A 675 0.24 -7.55 18.05
CA ILE A 675 0.38 -8.11 16.70
C ILE A 675 1.41 -9.24 16.73
N ALA A 676 1.05 -10.38 16.16
CA ALA A 676 1.93 -11.52 15.96
C ALA A 676 1.92 -11.94 14.49
N ALA A 677 3.09 -12.16 13.90
CA ALA A 677 3.21 -12.64 12.53
C ALA A 677 4.22 -13.79 12.42
N SER A 678 3.92 -14.74 11.54
CA SER A 678 4.87 -15.81 11.18
C SER A 678 6.00 -15.26 10.31
N GLY A 679 7.11 -16.00 10.22
CA GLY A 679 8.22 -15.66 9.33
C GLY A 679 7.83 -15.73 7.84
N ALA A 680 8.50 -14.89 7.03
CA ALA A 680 8.34 -14.81 5.58
C ALA A 680 9.67 -15.08 4.87
N TYR A 681 9.64 -15.56 3.62
CA TYR A 681 10.84 -15.70 2.78
C TYR A 681 11.38 -14.34 2.34
N LEU A 682 12.67 -14.28 2.05
CA LEU A 682 13.34 -13.07 1.61
C LEU A 682 13.04 -12.82 0.12
N PHE A 683 12.99 -11.57 -0.29
CA PHE A 683 12.99 -11.20 -1.71
C PHE A 683 14.32 -11.63 -2.36
N GLY A 684 14.23 -12.27 -3.52
CA GLY A 684 15.36 -12.95 -4.18
C GLY A 684 15.58 -14.39 -3.67
N ASP A 685 14.65 -14.94 -2.87
CA ASP A 685 14.59 -16.36 -2.49
C ASP A 685 13.23 -16.97 -2.91
N ASP A 686 12.83 -16.72 -4.11
CA ASP A 686 11.55 -17.13 -4.67
C ASP A 686 11.44 -18.65 -4.78
N ALA A 687 12.57 -19.35 -4.78
CA ALA A 687 12.67 -20.81 -4.71
C ALA A 687 12.66 -21.37 -3.26
N ASN A 688 12.51 -20.51 -2.23
CA ASN A 688 12.40 -20.89 -0.83
C ASN A 688 13.57 -21.72 -0.26
N LEU A 689 14.77 -21.46 -0.72
CA LEU A 689 15.97 -22.24 -0.43
C LEU A 689 16.70 -21.81 0.86
N THR A 690 16.40 -20.62 1.38
CA THR A 690 17.09 -20.04 2.53
C THR A 690 16.16 -19.90 3.75
N PRO A 691 16.70 -19.76 4.97
CA PRO A 691 15.88 -19.51 6.15
C PRO A 691 15.09 -18.20 6.03
N ARG A 692 13.84 -18.27 6.46
CA ARG A 692 12.90 -17.15 6.50
C ARG A 692 13.30 -16.09 7.51
N LEU A 693 12.78 -14.86 7.36
CA LEU A 693 12.71 -13.88 8.45
C LEU A 693 12.07 -14.52 9.68
N PRO A 694 12.54 -14.21 10.90
CA PRO A 694 11.95 -14.72 12.13
C PRO A 694 10.48 -14.31 12.29
N ALA A 695 9.69 -15.15 12.94
CA ALA A 695 8.37 -14.76 13.46
C ALA A 695 8.54 -13.71 14.57
N TRP A 696 7.56 -12.83 14.75
CA TRP A 696 7.64 -11.75 15.71
C TRP A 696 6.32 -11.48 16.42
N PHE A 697 6.44 -10.78 17.56
CA PHE A 697 5.33 -10.30 18.37
C PHE A 697 5.64 -8.91 18.88
N THR A 698 4.66 -8.00 18.82
CA THR A 698 4.74 -6.66 19.40
C THR A 698 3.51 -6.38 20.25
N LEU A 699 3.67 -5.49 21.22
CA LEU A 699 2.60 -4.98 22.05
C LEU A 699 2.71 -3.46 22.12
N ASP A 700 1.63 -2.77 21.73
CA ASP A 700 1.46 -1.33 21.82
C ASP A 700 0.46 -0.98 22.94
N LEU A 701 0.69 0.13 23.62
CA LEU A 701 -0.21 0.66 24.64
C LEU A 701 -0.62 2.10 24.30
N TYR A 702 -1.82 2.49 24.69
CA TYR A 702 -2.26 3.87 24.55
C TYR A 702 -3.22 4.27 25.64
N THR A 703 -3.32 5.59 25.85
CA THR A 703 -4.23 6.18 26.83
C THR A 703 -4.68 7.57 26.37
N SER A 704 -5.89 7.93 26.71
CA SER A 704 -6.40 9.29 26.54
C SER A 704 -7.21 9.74 27.74
N TYR A 705 -7.06 11.00 28.11
CA TYR A 705 -7.75 11.62 29.25
C TYR A 705 -8.38 12.95 28.86
N GLN A 706 -9.70 13.06 28.97
CA GLN A 706 -10.45 14.30 28.73
C GLN A 706 -10.30 15.21 29.95
N LEU A 707 -9.40 16.20 29.86
CA LEU A 707 -9.09 17.12 30.94
C LEU A 707 -10.25 18.12 31.17
N THR A 708 -10.71 18.73 30.08
CA THR A 708 -11.90 19.60 30.02
C THR A 708 -12.74 19.23 28.79
N ASP A 709 -13.87 19.87 28.57
CA ASP A 709 -14.70 19.62 27.36
C ASP A 709 -13.97 19.97 26.06
N HIS A 710 -12.94 20.80 26.15
CA HIS A 710 -12.14 21.27 25.00
C HIS A 710 -10.72 20.74 24.93
N VAL A 711 -10.23 20.06 25.97
CA VAL A 711 -8.82 19.62 26.04
C VAL A 711 -8.74 18.15 26.38
N GLN A 712 -8.11 17.39 25.50
CA GLN A 712 -7.77 15.98 25.70
C GLN A 712 -6.26 15.78 25.70
N LEU A 713 -5.75 15.06 26.68
CA LEU A 713 -4.38 14.55 26.69
C LEU A 713 -4.38 13.12 26.15
N PHE A 714 -3.40 12.77 25.35
CA PHE A 714 -3.24 11.41 24.85
C PHE A 714 -1.76 10.98 24.81
N ALA A 715 -1.51 9.71 24.95
CA ALA A 715 -0.18 9.14 24.84
C ALA A 715 -0.26 7.71 24.29
N TRP A 716 0.76 7.31 23.55
CA TRP A 716 0.90 5.93 23.07
C TRP A 716 2.35 5.48 23.15
N ALA A 717 2.55 4.18 23.32
CA ALA A 717 3.84 3.54 23.33
C ALA A 717 3.79 2.34 22.39
N GLN A 718 4.72 2.26 21.47
CA GLN A 718 4.83 1.22 20.46
C GLN A 718 5.92 0.22 20.84
N ASN A 719 5.69 -1.06 20.50
CA ASN A 719 6.63 -2.14 20.74
C ASN A 719 7.22 -2.13 22.16
N ILE A 720 6.36 -2.05 23.20
CA ILE A 720 6.81 -1.98 24.60
C ILE A 720 7.61 -3.21 25.05
N THR A 721 7.46 -4.33 24.32
CA THR A 721 8.27 -5.54 24.51
C THR A 721 9.71 -5.37 24.02
N ASN A 722 10.00 -4.28 23.33
CA ASN A 722 11.27 -4.01 22.65
C ASN A 722 11.75 -5.19 21.79
N THR A 723 10.82 -5.84 21.12
CA THR A 723 11.10 -6.95 20.22
C THR A 723 11.91 -6.46 19.03
N ARG A 724 13.05 -7.07 18.77
CA ARG A 724 13.78 -6.86 17.50
C ARG A 724 13.15 -7.73 16.43
N TYR A 725 12.60 -7.11 15.39
CA TYR A 725 11.95 -7.82 14.31
C TYR A 725 12.17 -7.11 12.97
N TYR A 726 11.87 -7.85 11.91
CA TYR A 726 12.09 -7.42 10.53
C TYR A 726 10.84 -7.72 9.72
N THR A 727 10.37 -6.74 8.95
CA THR A 727 9.21 -6.89 8.08
C THR A 727 9.60 -7.09 6.62
N PHE A 728 10.85 -6.77 6.27
CA PHE A 728 11.41 -6.93 4.94
C PHE A 728 12.84 -7.49 5.00
N GLY A 729 13.19 -8.34 4.04
CA GLY A 729 14.53 -8.89 3.89
C GLY A 729 14.82 -9.27 2.43
N THR A 730 16.09 -9.12 2.07
CA THR A 730 16.62 -9.41 0.73
C THR A 730 18.07 -9.85 0.82
N PHE A 731 18.75 -10.02 -0.31
CA PHE A 731 20.19 -10.24 -0.41
C PHE A 731 20.88 -9.01 -0.98
N SER A 732 22.01 -8.64 -0.38
CA SER A 732 22.84 -7.49 -0.78
C SER A 732 24.26 -7.94 -1.09
N PRO A 733 25.00 -7.22 -1.93
CA PRO A 733 26.41 -7.48 -2.19
C PRO A 733 27.29 -7.02 -1.02
N THR A 734 27.13 -7.65 0.16
CA THR A 734 27.78 -7.24 1.42
C THR A 734 29.30 -7.13 1.28
N SER A 735 29.92 -8.05 0.55
CA SER A 735 31.38 -8.07 0.34
C SER A 735 31.90 -6.96 -0.57
N SER A 736 31.03 -6.28 -1.32
CA SER A 736 31.44 -5.18 -2.23
C SER A 736 31.68 -3.86 -1.50
N VAL A 737 31.29 -3.78 -0.21
CA VAL A 737 31.42 -2.57 0.59
C VAL A 737 32.17 -2.90 1.88
N PHE A 738 33.25 -2.16 2.17
CA PHE A 738 33.96 -2.32 3.42
C PHE A 738 33.12 -1.79 4.60
N LEU A 739 32.83 -2.67 5.55
CA LEU A 739 32.09 -2.37 6.76
C LEU A 739 33.05 -2.21 7.94
N ALA A 740 33.41 -0.96 8.26
CA ALA A 740 34.36 -0.70 9.34
C ALA A 740 33.87 -1.20 10.71
N GLN A 741 32.55 -1.19 10.95
CA GLN A 741 31.93 -1.71 12.18
C GLN A 741 31.87 -3.25 12.24
N ALA A 742 31.89 -3.90 11.08
CA ALA A 742 31.82 -5.36 10.94
C ALA A 742 32.87 -5.86 9.93
N PRO A 743 34.17 -5.75 10.21
CA PRO A 743 35.24 -6.11 9.29
C PRO A 743 35.16 -7.60 8.90
N GLY A 744 35.18 -7.86 7.57
CA GLY A 744 35.11 -9.22 7.05
C GLY A 744 33.68 -9.75 6.90
N ALA A 745 32.66 -8.91 7.08
CA ALA A 745 31.26 -9.26 6.79
C ALA A 745 31.12 -9.71 5.33
N SER A 746 30.44 -10.81 5.13
CA SER A 746 30.25 -11.44 3.82
C SER A 746 28.89 -12.12 3.65
N ASN A 747 28.08 -12.15 4.72
CA ASN A 747 26.74 -12.72 4.65
C ASN A 747 25.84 -11.81 3.79
N PRO A 748 25.32 -12.28 2.65
CA PRO A 748 24.54 -11.45 1.76
C PRO A 748 23.15 -11.09 2.29
N ARG A 749 22.66 -11.74 3.36
CA ARG A 749 21.36 -11.42 3.93
C ARG A 749 21.33 -10.01 4.48
N SER A 750 20.32 -9.26 4.05
CA SER A 750 20.09 -7.88 4.49
C SER A 750 18.64 -7.71 4.92
N TYR A 751 18.44 -7.07 6.07
CA TYR A 751 17.12 -6.90 6.67
C TYR A 751 16.79 -5.42 6.90
N SER A 752 15.52 -5.08 6.84
CA SER A 752 15.01 -3.78 7.29
C SER A 752 14.49 -3.93 8.72
N PRO A 753 15.22 -3.43 9.73
CA PRO A 753 14.82 -3.56 11.11
C PRO A 753 13.68 -2.58 11.43
N ALA A 754 12.68 -3.09 12.15
CA ALA A 754 11.59 -2.28 12.67
C ALA A 754 12.02 -1.48 13.90
N ALA A 755 11.27 -0.43 14.23
CA ALA A 755 11.59 0.47 15.34
C ALA A 755 11.60 -0.26 16.69
N PRO A 756 12.56 0.06 17.58
CA PRO A 756 12.57 -0.40 18.97
C PRO A 756 11.40 0.22 19.76
N ALA A 757 11.33 -0.06 21.06
CA ALA A 757 10.34 0.54 21.94
C ALA A 757 10.37 2.08 21.86
N ALA A 758 9.19 2.67 21.68
CA ALA A 758 9.02 4.11 21.48
C ALA A 758 7.79 4.63 22.24
N GLY A 759 7.87 5.88 22.70
CA GLY A 759 6.77 6.54 23.40
C GLY A 759 6.51 7.96 22.87
N PHE A 760 5.24 8.31 22.75
CA PHE A 760 4.76 9.58 22.22
C PHE A 760 3.62 10.10 23.10
N GLY A 761 3.38 11.40 23.05
CA GLY A 761 2.26 12.01 23.75
C GLY A 761 1.87 13.34 23.11
N GLY A 762 0.66 13.76 23.39
CA GLY A 762 0.13 14.98 22.80
C GLY A 762 -1.06 15.56 23.53
N VAL A 763 -1.50 16.70 23.03
CA VAL A 763 -2.69 17.42 23.48
C VAL A 763 -3.55 17.76 22.27
N ARG A 764 -4.86 17.54 22.42
CA ARG A 764 -5.88 17.86 21.44
C ARG A 764 -6.79 18.95 21.99
N PHE A 765 -7.00 19.96 21.18
CA PHE A 765 -7.93 21.05 21.45
C PHE A 765 -9.10 20.96 20.48
N THR A 766 -10.35 21.01 20.98
CA THR A 766 -11.58 20.93 20.17
C THR A 766 -12.54 22.05 20.57
N PHE A 767 -13.05 22.85 19.60
CA PHE A 767 -13.94 23.99 19.82
C PHE A 767 -15.13 23.99 18.85
#